data_b242ed64e0745d39b29385d3c833a1f3
#
_entry.id   b242ed64e0745d39b29385d3c833a1f3
#
_cell.length_a   1.000
_cell.length_b   1.000
_cell.length_c   1.000
_cell.angle_alpha   90.00
_cell.angle_beta   90.00
_cell.angle_gamma   90.00
#
_symmetry.space_group_name_H-M   'P 1'
#
loop_
_entity.id
_entity.type
_entity.pdbx_description
1 polymer ?
#
loop_
_entity_poly.entity_id
_entity_poly.type
_entity_poly.pdbx_seq_one_letter_code
_entity_poly.pdbx_strand_id
1 'polypeptide(L)'
;MRAPAEETDVLLRVRGVVQGVGFRPFVQRAASRLRVRGWVRNDPQGVLIRAVGPAGAIHSLMGALRTEAPPAARVSAVESQPPDAAAAPVGAGFVIVASATAGLAVTAAIPPDLALCADCRRELLDPGDRRHRYPFINCTQCGPRYSILESLPYDRPRTTMRAFRQCPDCQREYDDPSDRRFHAQPNACPVCGPQLALTDPAGAVLMAGDAALTTAADLLRDGLVVAVKGVGGYHLMADATSEAAVVELRRCKHREEKPLAVMFRDLDAIRAVAEVSAAAAQWLESPAAPIVLVPRRAGAALAPDVAPGNPWIGALLPYTPLHVLLLEAVGRPLIATSANLSDEPLCTDPAEARARLAGIADAFLEHDRPIAHPVDDSVLRLADSGPVLLRRARGWAPAPLRLPAPLPGHWLCVGAQMKNTVAVAAGDQVVLSPHIGDLGGAATLAVFRRTAAMLGSLHAADFTAVACDRHPDYAATAYARQTGLPVTAVQHHLAHILACLLENRQAAEGVLGVAWDGTGYGEDGTVWGGEFLLLGQGVAQRFARLRPFQLAGGEAAVRDPRRVALGLLHAAQDERWDLLAHQFGLRPNVAANLQTMLARGLNSPVTTSAGRLFDAVGALLGLGTCNHFEGQTPLAVEAAARSGSGAPDDLDLTLRAVPAGGGAVCELDWQPLLGPLLAHRGAGRDPSTLALAFHRALARGIVAVAQRAGAGTVALSGGCFQNALLLDLTVAALRQAGFTVLTHHELPPNDGNIAAGQALGALWGLTSVTLPP
;
A
#
# COMPACT_ATOMS: atom_id res chain seq x y z
N MET A 1 -13.17 -34.98 50.44
CA MET A 1 -13.94 -34.18 49.44
C MET A 1 -13.22 -32.86 49.30
N ARG A 2 -12.60 -32.56 48.12
CA ARG A 2 -12.11 -31.19 47.83
C ARG A 2 -13.34 -30.28 47.72
N ALA A 3 -13.31 -29.14 48.39
CA ALA A 3 -14.31 -28.10 48.18
C ALA A 3 -14.46 -27.81 46.67
N PRO A 4 -15.68 -27.62 46.15
CA PRO A 4 -15.85 -27.22 44.76
C PRO A 4 -15.01 -25.96 44.53
N ALA A 5 -14.13 -26.02 43.53
CA ALA A 5 -13.34 -24.84 43.16
C ALA A 5 -14.33 -23.71 42.83
N GLU A 6 -14.14 -22.55 43.44
CA GLU A 6 -14.98 -21.38 43.21
C GLU A 6 -15.03 -21.07 41.73
N GLU A 7 -16.23 -21.17 41.10
CA GLU A 7 -16.42 -20.92 39.70
C GLU A 7 -16.39 -19.42 39.45
N THR A 8 -15.55 -18.99 38.54
CA THR A 8 -15.50 -17.62 38.05
C THR A 8 -16.41 -17.50 36.81
N ASP A 9 -17.27 -16.49 36.76
CA ASP A 9 -18.10 -16.14 35.61
C ASP A 9 -17.65 -14.76 35.11
N VAL A 10 -17.24 -14.67 33.82
CA VAL A 10 -16.63 -13.45 33.27
C VAL A 10 -17.04 -13.26 31.81
N LEU A 11 -17.20 -12.00 31.41
CA LEU A 11 -17.26 -11.59 30.01
C LEU A 11 -15.88 -11.15 29.55
N LEU A 12 -15.37 -11.75 28.47
CA LEU A 12 -14.12 -11.37 27.83
C LEU A 12 -14.44 -10.70 26.50
N ARG A 13 -13.94 -9.49 26.30
CA ARG A 13 -14.02 -8.79 25.01
C ARG A 13 -12.65 -8.85 24.35
N VAL A 14 -12.63 -9.38 23.12
CA VAL A 14 -11.42 -9.46 22.31
C VAL A 14 -11.51 -8.48 21.15
N ARG A 15 -10.55 -7.58 21.05
CA ARG A 15 -10.45 -6.55 20.02
C ARG A 15 -9.33 -6.85 19.02
N GLY A 16 -9.40 -6.24 17.84
CA GLY A 16 -8.45 -6.41 16.75
C GLY A 16 -9.06 -7.12 15.56
N VAL A 17 -8.23 -7.66 14.67
CA VAL A 17 -8.66 -8.49 13.53
C VAL A 17 -8.99 -9.88 14.05
N VAL A 18 -10.21 -10.06 14.56
CA VAL A 18 -10.68 -11.30 15.22
C VAL A 18 -11.99 -11.85 14.62
N GLN A 19 -12.54 -11.19 13.61
CA GLN A 19 -13.67 -11.68 12.83
C GLN A 19 -13.20 -12.18 11.46
N GLY A 20 -13.88 -13.19 10.89
CA GLY A 20 -13.53 -13.72 9.57
C GLY A 20 -12.20 -14.49 9.46
N VAL A 21 -11.49 -14.70 10.56
CA VAL A 21 -10.16 -15.33 10.62
C VAL A 21 -10.14 -16.65 11.40
N GLY A 22 -11.30 -17.30 11.55
CA GLY A 22 -11.42 -18.56 12.30
C GLY A 22 -11.34 -18.41 13.83
N PHE A 23 -11.48 -17.18 14.35
CA PHE A 23 -11.30 -16.91 15.78
C PHE A 23 -12.39 -17.54 16.66
N ARG A 24 -13.69 -17.47 16.28
CA ARG A 24 -14.78 -18.12 17.02
C ARG A 24 -14.59 -19.64 17.14
N PRO A 25 -14.31 -20.39 16.04
CA PRO A 25 -13.90 -21.80 16.09
C PRO A 25 -12.69 -22.08 17.00
N PHE A 26 -11.70 -21.22 16.96
CA PHE A 26 -10.53 -21.35 17.84
C PHE A 26 -10.91 -21.20 19.32
N VAL A 27 -11.68 -20.17 19.67
CA VAL A 27 -12.15 -19.96 21.06
C VAL A 27 -12.94 -21.15 21.55
N GLN A 28 -13.86 -21.69 20.73
CA GLN A 28 -14.68 -22.85 21.08
C GLN A 28 -13.79 -24.08 21.40
N ARG A 29 -12.79 -24.38 20.56
CA ARG A 29 -11.86 -25.50 20.79
C ARG A 29 -10.98 -25.27 22.03
N ALA A 30 -10.45 -24.06 22.23
CA ALA A 30 -9.60 -23.70 23.37
C ALA A 30 -10.39 -23.81 24.69
N ALA A 31 -11.61 -23.28 24.74
CA ALA A 31 -12.48 -23.37 25.90
C ALA A 31 -12.89 -24.80 26.24
N SER A 32 -13.24 -25.61 25.21
CA SER A 32 -13.56 -27.03 25.38
C SER A 32 -12.37 -27.83 25.92
N ARG A 33 -11.15 -27.60 25.40
CA ARG A 33 -9.90 -28.20 25.88
C ARG A 33 -9.64 -27.89 27.36
N LEU A 34 -9.92 -26.65 27.78
CA LEU A 34 -9.76 -26.15 29.14
C LEU A 34 -10.96 -26.45 30.05
N ARG A 35 -12.01 -27.13 29.54
CA ARG A 35 -13.26 -27.44 30.27
C ARG A 35 -13.96 -26.17 30.81
N VAL A 36 -13.83 -25.06 30.09
CA VAL A 36 -14.57 -23.81 30.34
C VAL A 36 -15.93 -23.94 29.66
N ARG A 37 -16.99 -23.59 30.37
CA ARG A 37 -18.37 -23.51 29.85
C ARG A 37 -18.66 -22.10 29.38
N GLY A 38 -19.58 -21.92 28.44
CA GLY A 38 -19.96 -20.60 27.99
C GLY A 38 -20.31 -20.51 26.53
N TRP A 39 -20.09 -19.31 25.99
CA TRP A 39 -20.37 -19.04 24.58
C TRP A 39 -19.44 -17.94 24.02
N VAL A 40 -19.31 -17.95 22.69
CA VAL A 40 -18.62 -16.92 21.92
C VAL A 40 -19.50 -16.39 20.81
N ARG A 41 -19.47 -15.08 20.55
CA ARG A 41 -20.16 -14.44 19.42
C ARG A 41 -19.35 -13.25 18.86
N ASN A 42 -19.62 -12.93 17.59
CA ASN A 42 -19.23 -11.66 17.04
C ASN A 42 -20.21 -10.57 17.48
N ASP A 43 -19.70 -9.36 17.65
CA ASP A 43 -20.52 -8.15 17.78
C ASP A 43 -19.83 -6.96 17.04
N PRO A 44 -20.49 -5.79 16.97
CA PRO A 44 -19.88 -4.63 16.30
C PRO A 44 -18.57 -4.13 16.91
N GLN A 45 -18.15 -4.63 18.08
CA GLN A 45 -16.92 -4.22 18.75
C GLN A 45 -15.81 -5.29 18.73
N GLY A 46 -16.05 -6.43 18.11
CA GLY A 46 -15.07 -7.53 18.02
C GLY A 46 -15.67 -8.88 18.34
N VAL A 47 -15.06 -9.62 19.29
CA VAL A 47 -15.56 -10.92 19.76
C VAL A 47 -15.86 -10.83 21.25
N LEU A 48 -17.09 -11.22 21.63
CA LEU A 48 -17.53 -11.31 23.03
C LEU A 48 -17.62 -12.76 23.44
N ILE A 49 -17.06 -13.09 24.60
CA ILE A 49 -16.98 -14.44 25.17
C ILE A 49 -17.54 -14.40 26.58
N ARG A 50 -18.51 -15.25 26.91
CA ARG A 50 -18.84 -15.55 28.30
C ARG A 50 -18.15 -16.83 28.71
N ALA A 51 -17.36 -16.79 29.77
CA ALA A 51 -16.56 -17.93 30.21
C ALA A 51 -16.86 -18.21 31.70
N VAL A 52 -17.27 -19.45 31.97
CA VAL A 52 -17.61 -19.94 33.33
C VAL A 52 -16.78 -21.19 33.63
N GLY A 53 -16.03 -21.15 34.73
CA GLY A 53 -15.18 -22.26 35.15
C GLY A 53 -14.18 -21.89 36.25
N PRO A 54 -13.23 -22.78 36.61
CA PRO A 54 -12.20 -22.47 37.56
C PRO A 54 -11.35 -21.27 37.13
N ALA A 55 -10.99 -20.38 38.06
CA ALA A 55 -10.21 -19.18 37.80
C ALA A 55 -8.91 -19.45 37.00
N GLY A 56 -8.20 -20.55 37.30
CA GLY A 56 -7.01 -20.96 36.54
C GLY A 56 -7.29 -21.35 35.09
N ALA A 57 -8.44 -21.97 34.80
CA ALA A 57 -8.84 -22.33 33.44
C ALA A 57 -9.19 -21.08 32.62
N ILE A 58 -9.87 -20.10 33.25
CA ILE A 58 -10.20 -18.82 32.61
C ILE A 58 -8.92 -18.03 32.32
N HIS A 59 -7.97 -17.99 33.27
CA HIS A 59 -6.66 -17.34 33.04
C HIS A 59 -5.89 -18.01 31.89
N SER A 60 -5.89 -19.35 31.83
CA SER A 60 -5.30 -20.11 30.72
C SER A 60 -5.98 -19.81 29.38
N LEU A 61 -7.33 -19.67 29.37
CA LEU A 61 -8.06 -19.26 28.17
C LEU A 61 -7.64 -17.87 27.72
N MET A 62 -7.56 -16.90 28.62
CA MET A 62 -7.09 -15.54 28.30
C MET A 62 -5.65 -15.52 27.73
N GLY A 63 -4.78 -16.38 28.26
CA GLY A 63 -3.44 -16.61 27.72
C GLY A 63 -3.49 -17.13 26.28
N ALA A 64 -4.23 -18.20 26.07
CA ALA A 64 -4.40 -18.82 24.75
C ALA A 64 -4.97 -17.84 23.71
N LEU A 65 -5.94 -16.99 24.11
CA LEU A 65 -6.49 -15.94 23.20
C LEU A 65 -5.42 -14.98 22.65
N ARG A 66 -4.32 -14.77 23.40
CA ARG A 66 -3.21 -13.89 22.97
C ARG A 66 -2.12 -14.63 22.21
N THR A 67 -1.79 -15.87 22.61
CA THR A 67 -0.59 -16.57 22.14
C THR A 67 -0.85 -17.69 21.14
N GLU A 68 -2.07 -18.27 21.12
CA GLU A 68 -2.45 -19.40 20.25
C GLU A 68 -3.48 -18.98 19.18
N ALA A 69 -3.74 -17.69 19.00
CA ALA A 69 -4.70 -17.19 18.03
C ALA A 69 -4.36 -17.66 16.59
N PRO A 70 -5.36 -17.86 15.73
CA PRO A 70 -5.12 -18.24 14.32
C PRO A 70 -4.14 -17.27 13.64
N PRO A 71 -3.28 -17.73 12.70
CA PRO A 71 -2.23 -16.91 12.08
C PRO A 71 -2.71 -15.60 11.43
N ALA A 72 -3.96 -15.59 10.93
CA ALA A 72 -4.57 -14.41 10.34
C ALA A 72 -5.20 -13.46 11.37
N ALA A 73 -5.32 -13.87 12.64
CA ALA A 73 -5.86 -13.04 13.70
C ALA A 73 -4.79 -12.07 14.24
N ARG A 74 -5.20 -10.84 14.54
CA ARG A 74 -4.37 -9.85 15.23
C ARG A 74 -5.13 -9.38 16.46
N VAL A 75 -4.84 -9.99 17.62
CA VAL A 75 -5.45 -9.63 18.90
C VAL A 75 -4.78 -8.37 19.43
N SER A 76 -5.51 -7.30 19.55
CA SER A 76 -4.99 -6.03 20.07
C SER A 76 -5.27 -5.81 21.57
N ALA A 77 -6.39 -6.36 22.07
CA ALA A 77 -6.74 -6.31 23.50
C ALA A 77 -7.61 -7.51 23.87
N VAL A 78 -7.47 -7.98 25.12
CA VAL A 78 -8.38 -8.91 25.80
C VAL A 78 -8.76 -8.25 27.12
N GLU A 79 -9.98 -7.74 27.15
CA GLU A 79 -10.57 -7.05 28.31
C GLU A 79 -11.49 -8.00 29.06
N SER A 80 -11.49 -7.99 30.40
CA SER A 80 -12.41 -8.78 31.21
C SER A 80 -13.31 -7.88 32.04
N GLN A 81 -14.60 -8.24 32.14
CA GLN A 81 -15.58 -7.53 32.93
C GLN A 81 -16.55 -8.51 33.58
N PRO A 82 -17.20 -8.14 34.70
CA PRO A 82 -18.27 -8.94 35.26
C PRO A 82 -19.39 -9.20 34.24
N PRO A 83 -20.08 -10.36 34.31
CA PRO A 83 -21.19 -10.64 33.42
C PRO A 83 -22.34 -9.65 33.69
N ASP A 84 -22.93 -9.12 32.60
CA ASP A 84 -24.16 -8.35 32.68
C ASP A 84 -25.33 -9.29 32.98
N ALA A 85 -26.31 -8.81 33.79
CA ALA A 85 -27.53 -9.55 34.08
C ALA A 85 -28.34 -9.92 32.83
N ALA A 86 -28.20 -9.17 31.73
CA ALA A 86 -28.82 -9.44 30.44
C ALA A 86 -28.01 -10.42 29.56
N ALA A 87 -26.84 -10.90 30.04
CA ALA A 87 -26.04 -11.84 29.25
C ALA A 87 -26.74 -13.19 29.09
N ALA A 88 -26.74 -13.74 27.87
CA ALA A 88 -27.35 -15.04 27.55
C ALA A 88 -26.90 -16.12 28.53
N PRO A 89 -27.79 -17.06 28.94
CA PRO A 89 -27.48 -18.11 29.90
C PRO A 89 -26.37 -19.03 29.39
N VAL A 90 -25.64 -19.65 30.30
CA VAL A 90 -24.55 -20.58 29.99
C VAL A 90 -25.07 -22.00 30.10
N GLY A 91 -24.91 -22.79 29.02
CA GLY A 91 -25.24 -24.23 29.01
C GLY A 91 -24.15 -25.12 29.60
N ALA A 92 -24.28 -26.44 29.45
CA ALA A 92 -23.34 -27.42 29.98
C ALA A 92 -21.96 -27.46 29.25
N GLY A 93 -21.85 -26.87 28.05
CA GLY A 93 -20.65 -26.87 27.23
C GLY A 93 -20.25 -25.47 26.77
N PHE A 94 -19.39 -25.41 25.75
CA PHE A 94 -19.01 -24.15 25.11
C PHE A 94 -19.51 -24.10 23.65
N VAL A 95 -20.24 -23.05 23.28
CA VAL A 95 -20.95 -22.97 21.98
C VAL A 95 -20.67 -21.63 21.27
N ILE A 96 -20.76 -21.63 19.94
CA ILE A 96 -20.81 -20.39 19.16
C ILE A 96 -22.28 -20.00 19.04
N VAL A 97 -22.63 -18.78 19.46
CA VAL A 97 -24.00 -18.25 19.36
C VAL A 97 -24.11 -17.20 18.26
N ALA A 98 -25.32 -16.84 17.88
CA ALA A 98 -25.60 -15.84 16.87
C ALA A 98 -24.93 -14.49 17.21
N SER A 99 -24.46 -13.80 16.18
CA SER A 99 -23.83 -12.48 16.30
C SER A 99 -24.84 -11.44 16.78
N ALA A 100 -24.41 -10.51 17.63
CA ALA A 100 -25.22 -9.36 18.05
C ALA A 100 -25.08 -8.21 17.04
N THR A 101 -26.18 -7.51 16.78
CA THR A 101 -26.23 -6.52 15.69
C THR A 101 -26.72 -5.14 16.13
N ALA A 102 -27.24 -4.98 17.36
CA ALA A 102 -27.89 -3.74 17.79
C ALA A 102 -27.14 -3.04 18.94
N GLY A 103 -27.18 -1.71 18.93
CA GLY A 103 -26.93 -0.87 20.10
C GLY A 103 -25.48 -0.54 20.45
N LEU A 104 -24.48 -0.97 19.66
CA LEU A 104 -23.07 -0.73 19.93
C LEU A 104 -22.39 0.03 18.77
N ALA A 105 -21.48 0.94 19.11
CA ALA A 105 -20.61 1.56 18.12
C ALA A 105 -19.76 0.50 17.39
N VAL A 106 -19.58 0.64 16.08
CA VAL A 106 -18.84 -0.30 15.25
C VAL A 106 -17.34 -0.01 15.36
N THR A 107 -16.62 -0.86 16.11
CA THR A 107 -15.16 -0.79 16.26
C THR A 107 -14.46 -2.12 15.88
N ALA A 108 -15.23 -3.10 15.37
CA ALA A 108 -14.66 -4.35 14.87
C ALA A 108 -13.78 -4.10 13.66
N ALA A 109 -12.57 -4.64 13.68
CA ALA A 109 -11.66 -4.56 12.55
C ALA A 109 -12.15 -5.45 11.40
N ILE A 110 -12.11 -4.92 10.18
CA ILE A 110 -12.43 -5.65 8.96
C ILE A 110 -11.19 -6.44 8.53
N PRO A 111 -11.28 -7.78 8.37
CA PRO A 111 -10.15 -8.56 7.92
C PRO A 111 -9.87 -8.30 6.43
N PRO A 112 -8.59 -8.19 6.03
CA PRO A 112 -8.22 -8.15 4.62
C PRO A 112 -8.46 -9.50 3.94
N ASP A 113 -8.50 -9.50 2.61
CA ASP A 113 -8.52 -10.73 1.80
C ASP A 113 -7.19 -11.48 1.98
N LEU A 114 -7.27 -12.81 2.07
CA LEU A 114 -6.14 -13.69 2.37
C LEU A 114 -5.85 -14.63 1.21
N ALA A 115 -4.58 -14.89 0.94
CA ALA A 115 -4.14 -15.86 -0.05
C ALA A 115 -4.57 -17.28 0.30
N LEU A 116 -4.62 -18.16 -0.70
CA LEU A 116 -4.94 -19.57 -0.58
C LEU A 116 -3.97 -20.27 0.37
N CYS A 117 -4.46 -20.93 1.41
CA CYS A 117 -3.64 -21.69 2.34
C CYS A 117 -3.19 -23.03 1.75
N ALA A 118 -2.12 -23.62 2.33
CA ALA A 118 -1.54 -24.87 1.87
C ALA A 118 -2.56 -26.05 1.87
N ASP A 119 -3.44 -26.13 2.89
CA ASP A 119 -4.47 -27.17 2.95
C ASP A 119 -5.49 -27.06 1.82
N CYS A 120 -5.99 -25.84 1.56
CA CYS A 120 -6.92 -25.62 0.45
C CYS A 120 -6.24 -25.84 -0.89
N ARG A 121 -4.94 -25.53 -1.04
CA ARG A 121 -4.16 -25.84 -2.24
C ARG A 121 -4.04 -27.35 -2.46
N ARG A 122 -3.77 -28.11 -1.40
CA ARG A 122 -3.69 -29.57 -1.47
C ARG A 122 -5.02 -30.17 -1.94
N GLU A 123 -6.14 -29.79 -1.32
CA GLU A 123 -7.48 -30.24 -1.71
C GLU A 123 -7.87 -29.81 -3.13
N LEU A 124 -7.47 -28.61 -3.56
CA LEU A 124 -7.70 -28.12 -4.91
C LEU A 124 -7.06 -29.03 -5.98
N LEU A 125 -5.90 -29.59 -5.67
CA LEU A 125 -5.08 -30.40 -6.61
C LEU A 125 -5.26 -31.91 -6.40
N ASP A 126 -5.93 -32.36 -5.34
CA ASP A 126 -6.18 -33.76 -5.05
C ASP A 126 -7.41 -34.28 -5.82
N PRO A 127 -7.23 -35.22 -6.79
CA PRO A 127 -8.35 -35.81 -7.52
C PRO A 127 -9.39 -36.54 -6.64
N GLY A 128 -9.00 -36.95 -5.41
CA GLY A 128 -9.89 -37.57 -4.44
C GLY A 128 -10.76 -36.61 -3.64
N ASP A 129 -10.45 -35.29 -3.68
CA ASP A 129 -11.24 -34.30 -2.93
C ASP A 129 -12.47 -33.83 -3.73
N ARG A 130 -13.59 -33.66 -3.06
CA ARG A 130 -14.83 -33.16 -3.67
C ARG A 130 -14.75 -31.74 -4.24
N ARG A 131 -13.71 -30.96 -3.89
CA ARG A 131 -13.37 -29.64 -4.40
C ARG A 131 -12.17 -29.66 -5.36
N HIS A 132 -11.77 -30.84 -5.85
CA HIS A 132 -10.76 -30.94 -6.88
C HIS A 132 -11.07 -29.97 -8.03
N ARG A 133 -10.11 -29.15 -8.43
CA ARG A 133 -10.21 -28.12 -9.48
C ARG A 133 -11.33 -27.10 -9.29
N TYR A 134 -11.84 -26.91 -8.06
CA TYR A 134 -12.86 -25.91 -7.80
C TYR A 134 -12.23 -24.52 -7.54
N PRO A 135 -12.38 -23.52 -8.45
CA PRO A 135 -11.63 -22.26 -8.41
C PRO A 135 -12.03 -21.28 -7.30
N PHE A 136 -12.95 -21.68 -6.41
CA PHE A 136 -13.43 -20.86 -5.28
C PHE A 136 -13.32 -21.59 -3.94
N ILE A 137 -12.51 -22.65 -3.85
CA ILE A 137 -12.23 -23.34 -2.59
C ILE A 137 -11.63 -22.39 -1.57
N ASN A 138 -12.06 -22.49 -0.31
CA ASN A 138 -11.57 -21.67 0.79
C ASN A 138 -11.84 -22.35 2.14
N CYS A 139 -11.34 -21.73 3.22
CA CYS A 139 -11.65 -22.12 4.60
C CYS A 139 -11.65 -20.90 5.54
N THR A 140 -11.61 -21.13 6.86
CA THR A 140 -11.55 -20.04 7.84
C THR A 140 -10.24 -19.24 7.78
N GLN A 141 -9.16 -19.77 7.18
CA GLN A 141 -7.83 -19.17 7.16
C GLN A 141 -7.43 -18.56 5.82
N CYS A 142 -8.21 -18.71 4.76
CA CYS A 142 -7.88 -18.19 3.43
C CYS A 142 -9.13 -17.74 2.66
N GLY A 143 -8.90 -17.05 1.53
CA GLY A 143 -9.94 -16.60 0.62
C GLY A 143 -10.46 -15.19 0.90
N PRO A 144 -11.58 -14.81 0.27
CA PRO A 144 -12.11 -13.45 0.30
C PRO A 144 -12.67 -13.08 1.68
N ARG A 145 -12.51 -11.81 2.06
CA ARG A 145 -13.03 -11.20 3.28
C ARG A 145 -13.59 -9.81 2.99
N TYR A 146 -12.73 -8.80 2.88
CA TYR A 146 -13.12 -7.42 2.59
C TYR A 146 -13.84 -7.30 1.25
N SER A 147 -13.30 -7.93 0.21
CA SER A 147 -13.87 -7.85 -1.14
C SER A 147 -15.31 -8.35 -1.28
N ILE A 148 -15.78 -9.18 -0.34
CA ILE A 148 -17.15 -9.71 -0.33
C ILE A 148 -18.03 -9.18 0.79
N LEU A 149 -17.49 -8.36 1.71
CA LEU A 149 -18.22 -7.85 2.88
C LEU A 149 -19.20 -6.74 2.48
N GLU A 150 -20.43 -6.80 2.95
CA GLU A 150 -21.44 -5.75 2.73
C GLU A 150 -21.73 -4.95 4.00
N SER A 151 -21.65 -5.58 5.16
CA SER A 151 -21.80 -4.92 6.46
C SER A 151 -21.23 -5.77 7.61
N LEU A 152 -20.94 -5.13 8.75
CA LEU A 152 -20.50 -5.80 9.98
C LEU A 152 -21.73 -6.19 10.85
N PRO A 153 -21.57 -7.20 11.72
CA PRO A 153 -20.43 -8.13 11.89
C PRO A 153 -20.26 -9.10 10.73
N TYR A 154 -19.03 -9.65 10.56
CA TYR A 154 -18.68 -10.53 9.44
C TYR A 154 -19.37 -11.89 9.56
N ASP A 155 -20.50 -12.02 8.88
CA ASP A 155 -21.30 -13.25 8.78
C ASP A 155 -21.83 -13.43 7.35
N ARG A 156 -22.06 -14.70 6.89
CA ARG A 156 -22.46 -15.02 5.51
C ARG A 156 -23.62 -14.20 4.96
N PRO A 157 -24.73 -13.96 5.72
CA PRO A 157 -25.85 -13.15 5.23
C PRO A 157 -25.48 -11.67 4.97
N ARG A 158 -24.33 -11.22 5.45
CA ARG A 158 -23.79 -9.86 5.30
C ARG A 158 -22.63 -9.77 4.32
N THR A 159 -22.51 -10.78 3.46
CA THR A 159 -21.53 -10.86 2.38
C THR A 159 -22.21 -11.17 1.06
N THR A 160 -21.53 -10.96 -0.06
CA THR A 160 -22.01 -11.32 -1.38
C THR A 160 -22.26 -12.85 -1.53
N MET A 161 -21.73 -13.66 -0.59
CA MET A 161 -21.97 -15.11 -0.55
C MET A 161 -23.39 -15.49 -0.09
N ARG A 162 -24.21 -14.53 0.36
CA ARG A 162 -25.64 -14.78 0.71
C ARG A 162 -26.44 -15.33 -0.47
N ALA A 163 -26.04 -14.97 -1.70
CA ALA A 163 -26.69 -15.45 -2.92
C ALA A 163 -26.45 -16.96 -3.17
N PHE A 164 -25.41 -17.55 -2.56
CA PHE A 164 -25.01 -18.94 -2.76
C PHE A 164 -25.44 -19.79 -1.55
N ARG A 165 -26.63 -20.40 -1.62
CA ARG A 165 -27.14 -21.28 -0.55
C ARG A 165 -26.28 -22.54 -0.47
N GLN A 166 -25.77 -22.85 0.70
CA GLN A 166 -24.97 -24.06 0.93
C GLN A 166 -25.77 -25.35 0.66
N CYS A 167 -25.14 -26.31 -0.03
CA CYS A 167 -25.66 -27.65 -0.15
C CYS A 167 -25.54 -28.40 1.20
N PRO A 168 -26.24 -29.56 1.38
CA PRO A 168 -26.19 -30.30 2.64
C PRO A 168 -24.80 -30.65 3.13
N ASP A 169 -23.88 -30.99 2.22
CA ASP A 169 -22.47 -31.30 2.59
C ASP A 169 -21.72 -30.09 3.09
N CYS A 170 -21.84 -28.94 2.40
CA CYS A 170 -21.20 -27.69 2.83
C CYS A 170 -21.80 -27.17 4.14
N GLN A 171 -23.11 -27.37 4.36
CA GLN A 171 -23.77 -27.04 5.61
C GLN A 171 -23.25 -27.91 6.77
N ARG A 172 -23.09 -29.21 6.56
CA ARG A 172 -22.55 -30.14 7.56
C ARG A 172 -21.13 -29.72 7.98
N GLU A 173 -20.23 -29.43 7.02
CA GLU A 173 -18.88 -28.90 7.32
C GLU A 173 -18.94 -27.57 8.07
N TYR A 174 -19.87 -26.70 7.72
CA TYR A 174 -20.07 -25.41 8.36
C TYR A 174 -20.53 -25.54 9.83
N ASP A 175 -21.30 -26.58 10.15
CA ASP A 175 -21.87 -26.81 11.49
C ASP A 175 -21.01 -27.76 12.35
N ASP A 176 -20.04 -28.47 11.77
CA ASP A 176 -19.18 -29.42 12.49
C ASP A 176 -17.97 -28.72 13.14
N PRO A 177 -17.88 -28.68 14.51
CA PRO A 177 -16.75 -28.09 15.21
C PRO A 177 -15.39 -28.74 14.91
N SER A 178 -15.37 -29.99 14.44
CA SER A 178 -14.15 -30.70 14.07
C SER A 178 -13.65 -30.38 12.66
N ASP A 179 -14.52 -29.83 11.80
CA ASP A 179 -14.16 -29.47 10.44
C ASP A 179 -13.38 -28.14 10.37
N ARG A 180 -12.40 -28.05 9.47
CA ARG A 180 -11.62 -26.81 9.26
C ARG A 180 -12.43 -25.69 8.59
N ARG A 181 -13.63 -25.99 8.06
CA ARG A 181 -14.59 -25.04 7.52
C ARG A 181 -15.71 -24.67 8.49
N PHE A 182 -15.59 -25.12 9.75
CA PHE A 182 -16.54 -24.74 10.79
C PHE A 182 -16.69 -23.21 10.86
N HIS A 183 -17.91 -22.71 10.61
CA HIS A 183 -18.22 -21.29 10.49
C HIS A 183 -17.39 -20.51 9.45
N ALA A 184 -16.86 -21.17 8.41
CA ALA A 184 -16.23 -20.48 7.29
C ALA A 184 -17.29 -19.79 6.42
N GLN A 185 -17.42 -18.48 6.54
CA GLN A 185 -18.52 -17.72 5.91
C GLN A 185 -18.54 -17.84 4.37
N PRO A 186 -17.38 -17.85 3.65
CA PRO A 186 -17.38 -18.03 2.20
C PRO A 186 -17.41 -19.51 1.76
N ASN A 187 -17.58 -20.51 2.66
CA ASN A 187 -17.59 -21.94 2.32
C ASN A 187 -18.57 -22.26 1.18
N ALA A 188 -18.08 -22.99 0.17
CA ALA A 188 -18.83 -23.45 -1.00
C ALA A 188 -18.15 -24.65 -1.67
N CYS A 189 -18.82 -25.27 -2.64
CA CYS A 189 -18.28 -26.33 -3.50
C CYS A 189 -18.83 -26.17 -4.94
N PRO A 190 -18.40 -26.99 -5.91
CA PRO A 190 -18.87 -26.90 -7.30
C PRO A 190 -20.39 -26.93 -7.46
N VAL A 191 -21.11 -27.58 -6.51
CA VAL A 191 -22.59 -27.73 -6.56
C VAL A 191 -23.31 -26.47 -6.10
N CYS A 192 -22.78 -25.76 -5.09
CA CYS A 192 -23.53 -24.70 -4.42
C CYS A 192 -22.84 -23.32 -4.45
N GLY A 193 -21.64 -23.23 -4.98
CA GLY A 193 -20.86 -22.00 -4.99
C GLY A 193 -20.77 -21.33 -6.36
N PRO A 194 -19.95 -20.30 -6.45
CA PRO A 194 -19.72 -19.55 -7.68
C PRO A 194 -19.29 -20.44 -8.85
N GLN A 195 -19.70 -20.05 -10.06
CA GLN A 195 -19.41 -20.73 -11.31
C GLN A 195 -18.50 -19.88 -12.20
N LEU A 196 -17.66 -20.55 -13.00
CA LEU A 196 -16.73 -19.93 -13.94
C LEU A 196 -17.31 -19.96 -15.35
N ALA A 197 -17.13 -18.88 -16.09
CA ALA A 197 -17.46 -18.76 -17.52
C ALA A 197 -16.34 -18.03 -18.26
N LEU A 198 -16.11 -18.43 -19.51
CA LEU A 198 -15.32 -17.69 -20.48
C LEU A 198 -16.27 -17.00 -21.45
N THR A 199 -16.18 -15.69 -21.59
CA THR A 199 -17.01 -14.91 -22.52
C THR A 199 -16.13 -14.20 -23.54
N ASP A 200 -16.71 -13.90 -24.68
CA ASP A 200 -16.13 -12.99 -25.66
C ASP A 200 -16.33 -11.52 -25.25
N PRO A 201 -15.70 -10.55 -25.94
CA PRO A 201 -15.89 -9.13 -25.66
C PRO A 201 -17.34 -8.63 -25.81
N ALA A 202 -18.18 -9.33 -26.58
CA ALA A 202 -19.61 -9.01 -26.71
C ALA A 202 -20.47 -9.58 -25.56
N GLY A 203 -19.88 -10.44 -24.72
CA GLY A 203 -20.53 -11.05 -23.57
C GLY A 203 -21.19 -12.41 -23.87
N ALA A 204 -20.99 -12.99 -25.05
CA ALA A 204 -21.45 -14.33 -25.35
C ALA A 204 -20.58 -15.36 -24.59
N VAL A 205 -21.24 -16.32 -23.93
CA VAL A 205 -20.54 -17.40 -23.21
C VAL A 205 -19.97 -18.38 -24.22
N LEU A 206 -18.65 -18.49 -24.26
CA LEU A 206 -17.90 -19.43 -25.08
C LEU A 206 -17.81 -20.81 -24.42
N MET A 207 -17.47 -20.84 -23.13
CA MET A 207 -17.29 -22.06 -22.32
C MET A 207 -17.70 -21.80 -20.86
N ALA A 208 -17.99 -22.88 -20.11
CA ALA A 208 -18.33 -22.81 -18.69
C ALA A 208 -17.53 -23.85 -17.87
N GLY A 209 -17.42 -23.64 -16.56
CA GLY A 209 -16.75 -24.54 -15.63
C GLY A 209 -15.29 -24.77 -15.95
N ASP A 210 -14.83 -26.02 -15.88
CA ASP A 210 -13.41 -26.38 -16.12
C ASP A 210 -12.99 -26.18 -17.59
N ALA A 211 -13.92 -26.33 -18.54
CA ALA A 211 -13.67 -26.04 -19.96
C ALA A 211 -13.35 -24.56 -20.18
N ALA A 212 -13.99 -23.64 -19.44
CA ALA A 212 -13.67 -22.21 -19.50
C ALA A 212 -12.21 -21.93 -19.06
N LEU A 213 -11.75 -22.59 -17.99
CA LEU A 213 -10.39 -22.49 -17.51
C LEU A 213 -9.36 -23.00 -18.56
N THR A 214 -9.65 -24.19 -19.11
CA THR A 214 -8.74 -24.82 -20.08
C THR A 214 -8.64 -23.99 -21.36
N THR A 215 -9.76 -23.53 -21.89
CA THR A 215 -9.77 -22.66 -23.09
C THR A 215 -9.07 -21.32 -22.82
N ALA A 216 -9.27 -20.70 -21.65
CA ALA A 216 -8.54 -19.50 -21.29
C ALA A 216 -7.02 -19.72 -21.22
N ALA A 217 -6.58 -20.89 -20.72
CA ALA A 217 -5.17 -21.26 -20.69
C ALA A 217 -4.60 -21.46 -22.12
N ASP A 218 -5.38 -22.02 -23.02
CA ASP A 218 -4.99 -22.19 -24.43
C ASP A 218 -4.82 -20.82 -25.12
N LEU A 219 -5.79 -19.91 -24.94
CA LEU A 219 -5.70 -18.54 -25.47
C LEU A 219 -4.44 -17.81 -24.97
N LEU A 220 -4.12 -17.94 -23.68
CA LEU A 220 -2.89 -17.35 -23.11
C LEU A 220 -1.62 -17.96 -23.71
N ARG A 221 -1.58 -19.29 -23.96
CA ARG A 221 -0.44 -19.95 -24.64
C ARG A 221 -0.29 -19.51 -26.09
N ASP A 222 -1.40 -19.19 -26.75
CA ASP A 222 -1.44 -18.67 -28.12
C ASP A 222 -1.06 -17.19 -28.21
N GLY A 223 -0.72 -16.54 -27.08
CA GLY A 223 -0.24 -15.16 -26.99
C GLY A 223 -1.34 -14.11 -26.91
N LEU A 224 -2.58 -14.51 -26.68
CA LEU A 224 -3.73 -13.61 -26.52
C LEU A 224 -3.80 -13.04 -25.11
N VAL A 225 -4.54 -11.95 -24.96
CA VAL A 225 -4.77 -11.28 -23.67
C VAL A 225 -6.12 -11.70 -23.09
N VAL A 226 -6.12 -12.25 -21.88
CA VAL A 226 -7.35 -12.65 -21.18
C VAL A 226 -7.57 -11.75 -19.96
N ALA A 227 -8.76 -11.17 -19.84
CA ALA A 227 -9.21 -10.47 -18.65
C ALA A 227 -9.75 -11.48 -17.63
N VAL A 228 -9.08 -11.66 -16.49
CA VAL A 228 -9.39 -12.66 -15.47
C VAL A 228 -9.98 -11.98 -14.24
N LYS A 229 -11.22 -12.32 -13.87
CA LYS A 229 -11.88 -11.81 -12.67
C LYS A 229 -11.29 -12.47 -11.41
N GLY A 230 -10.60 -11.67 -10.61
CA GLY A 230 -9.98 -12.10 -9.35
C GLY A 230 -10.87 -11.91 -8.12
N VAL A 231 -10.22 -11.69 -6.95
CA VAL A 231 -10.92 -11.42 -5.67
C VAL A 231 -11.41 -9.98 -5.60
N GLY A 232 -10.57 -9.00 -5.93
CA GLY A 232 -10.84 -7.57 -5.76
C GLY A 232 -11.03 -6.80 -7.06
N GLY A 233 -10.98 -7.46 -8.21
CA GLY A 233 -11.10 -6.86 -9.54
C GLY A 233 -10.57 -7.80 -10.60
N TYR A 234 -10.46 -7.29 -11.83
CA TYR A 234 -9.92 -8.02 -12.97
C TYR A 234 -8.41 -7.80 -13.12
N HIS A 235 -7.71 -8.83 -13.61
CA HIS A 235 -6.37 -8.73 -14.16
C HIS A 235 -6.40 -8.88 -15.69
N LEU A 236 -5.60 -8.10 -16.39
CA LEU A 236 -5.20 -8.43 -17.76
C LEU A 236 -4.00 -9.37 -17.66
N MET A 237 -4.16 -10.58 -18.20
CA MET A 237 -3.12 -11.61 -18.21
C MET A 237 -2.65 -11.88 -19.64
N ALA A 238 -1.35 -12.11 -19.80
CA ALA A 238 -0.69 -12.49 -21.04
C ALA A 238 0.58 -13.31 -20.74
N ASP A 239 1.09 -14.08 -21.69
CA ASP A 239 2.36 -14.83 -21.54
C ASP A 239 3.53 -13.85 -21.34
N ALA A 240 4.15 -13.88 -20.16
CA ALA A 240 5.28 -13.01 -19.80
C ALA A 240 6.58 -13.39 -20.54
N THR A 241 6.63 -14.55 -21.22
CA THR A 241 7.78 -15.00 -22.01
C THR A 241 7.66 -14.61 -23.48
N SER A 242 6.46 -14.23 -23.95
CA SER A 242 6.17 -13.81 -25.32
C SER A 242 6.38 -12.32 -25.48
N GLU A 243 7.41 -11.90 -26.23
CA GLU A 243 7.65 -10.48 -26.52
C GLU A 243 6.47 -9.86 -27.27
N ALA A 244 5.91 -10.57 -28.25
CA ALA A 244 4.77 -10.11 -29.02
C ALA A 244 3.53 -9.85 -28.15
N ALA A 245 3.20 -10.76 -27.23
CA ALA A 245 2.07 -10.61 -26.30
C ALA A 245 2.28 -9.42 -25.35
N VAL A 246 3.51 -9.22 -24.83
CA VAL A 246 3.83 -8.12 -23.93
C VAL A 246 3.75 -6.77 -24.63
N VAL A 247 4.31 -6.66 -25.85
CA VAL A 247 4.27 -5.43 -26.66
C VAL A 247 2.83 -5.08 -27.00
N GLU A 248 2.02 -6.06 -27.43
CA GLU A 248 0.61 -5.84 -27.78
C GLU A 248 -0.20 -5.40 -26.55
N LEU A 249 -0.02 -6.04 -25.40
CA LEU A 249 -0.67 -5.62 -24.15
C LEU A 249 -0.31 -4.17 -23.79
N ARG A 250 0.97 -3.77 -23.92
CA ARG A 250 1.42 -2.39 -23.68
C ARG A 250 0.76 -1.41 -24.63
N ARG A 251 0.73 -1.73 -25.91
CA ARG A 251 0.12 -0.91 -26.97
C ARG A 251 -1.36 -0.67 -26.68
N CYS A 252 -2.12 -1.73 -26.42
CA CYS A 252 -3.56 -1.65 -26.16
C CYS A 252 -3.89 -0.95 -24.84
N LYS A 253 -3.05 -1.13 -23.81
CA LYS A 253 -3.24 -0.52 -22.50
C LYS A 253 -2.74 0.94 -22.42
N HIS A 254 -2.09 1.46 -23.45
CA HIS A 254 -1.39 2.76 -23.43
C HIS A 254 -0.42 2.89 -22.25
N ARG A 255 0.39 1.84 -22.06
CA ARG A 255 1.33 1.74 -20.93
C ARG A 255 2.75 1.52 -21.47
N GLU A 256 3.43 2.60 -21.84
CA GLU A 256 4.69 2.55 -22.59
C GLU A 256 5.82 1.87 -21.81
N GLU A 257 6.20 2.36 -20.64
CA GLU A 257 7.42 1.92 -19.93
C GLU A 257 7.19 1.46 -18.48
N LYS A 258 6.07 1.85 -17.85
CA LYS A 258 5.81 1.44 -16.45
C LYS A 258 5.84 -0.08 -16.31
N PRO A 259 6.66 -0.67 -15.38
CA PRO A 259 6.81 -2.11 -15.24
C PRO A 259 5.49 -2.86 -15.07
N LEU A 260 5.43 -4.08 -15.60
CA LEU A 260 4.33 -5.02 -15.44
C LEU A 260 4.68 -6.06 -14.38
N ALA A 261 3.73 -6.41 -13.52
CA ALA A 261 3.89 -7.48 -12.56
C ALA A 261 3.73 -8.84 -13.24
N VAL A 262 4.48 -9.83 -12.76
CA VAL A 262 4.48 -11.20 -13.29
C VAL A 262 4.07 -12.17 -12.19
N MET A 263 3.06 -12.98 -12.46
CA MET A 263 2.59 -14.06 -11.60
C MET A 263 3.28 -15.37 -11.99
N PHE A 264 3.93 -16.00 -11.02
CA PHE A 264 4.68 -17.24 -11.20
C PHE A 264 3.97 -18.39 -10.48
N ARG A 265 4.12 -19.62 -10.97
CA ARG A 265 3.50 -20.79 -10.38
C ARG A 265 3.96 -21.06 -8.94
N ASP A 266 5.26 -20.88 -8.68
CA ASP A 266 5.92 -21.16 -7.42
C ASP A 266 7.22 -20.35 -7.25
N LEU A 267 7.86 -20.44 -6.09
CA LEU A 267 9.14 -19.75 -5.80
C LEU A 267 10.28 -20.18 -6.72
N ASP A 268 10.31 -21.44 -7.16
CA ASP A 268 11.40 -21.94 -8.00
C ASP A 268 11.33 -21.34 -9.40
N ALA A 269 10.11 -21.12 -9.91
CA ALA A 269 9.90 -20.37 -11.15
C ALA A 269 10.36 -18.90 -11.02
N ILE A 270 10.20 -18.26 -9.86
CA ILE A 270 10.75 -16.91 -9.61
C ILE A 270 12.28 -16.96 -9.56
N ARG A 271 12.85 -17.91 -8.82
CA ARG A 271 14.33 -18.07 -8.68
C ARG A 271 15.04 -18.34 -10.00
N ALA A 272 14.36 -18.95 -10.97
CA ALA A 272 14.90 -19.15 -12.30
C ALA A 272 15.18 -17.83 -13.05
N VAL A 273 14.43 -16.75 -12.74
CA VAL A 273 14.48 -15.45 -13.46
C VAL A 273 14.91 -14.27 -12.60
N ALA A 274 14.95 -14.44 -11.27
CA ALA A 274 15.24 -13.36 -10.32
C ALA A 274 16.05 -13.86 -9.12
N GLU A 275 16.66 -12.91 -8.40
CA GLU A 275 17.33 -13.16 -7.12
C GLU A 275 16.31 -13.01 -6.00
N VAL A 276 16.02 -14.10 -5.30
CA VAL A 276 15.04 -14.15 -4.22
C VAL A 276 15.73 -14.39 -2.89
N SER A 277 15.83 -13.35 -2.06
CA SER A 277 16.32 -13.49 -0.68
C SER A 277 15.35 -14.28 0.20
N ALA A 278 15.82 -14.78 1.35
CA ALA A 278 14.94 -15.46 2.30
C ALA A 278 13.77 -14.57 2.77
N ALA A 279 14.02 -13.28 2.99
CA ALA A 279 12.97 -12.32 3.35
C ALA A 279 11.97 -12.11 2.20
N ALA A 280 12.43 -12.04 0.95
CA ALA A 280 11.55 -11.96 -0.22
C ALA A 280 10.64 -13.19 -0.34
N ALA A 281 11.21 -14.38 -0.13
CA ALA A 281 10.46 -15.63 -0.15
C ALA A 281 9.36 -15.64 0.92
N GLN A 282 9.67 -15.21 2.15
CA GLN A 282 8.68 -15.11 3.23
C GLN A 282 7.51 -14.20 2.88
N TRP A 283 7.77 -13.05 2.23
CA TRP A 283 6.69 -12.14 1.82
C TRP A 283 5.89 -12.68 0.65
N LEU A 284 6.52 -13.28 -0.35
CA LEU A 284 5.84 -13.91 -1.48
C LEU A 284 4.89 -15.03 -1.03
N GLU A 285 5.29 -15.84 -0.04
CA GLU A 285 4.49 -16.94 0.53
C GLU A 285 3.56 -16.52 1.68
N SER A 286 3.61 -15.25 2.08
CA SER A 286 2.76 -14.75 3.18
C SER A 286 1.27 -14.79 2.83
N PRO A 287 0.37 -14.81 3.82
CA PRO A 287 -1.07 -14.70 3.56
C PRO A 287 -1.50 -13.41 2.84
N ALA A 288 -0.68 -12.37 2.89
CA ALA A 288 -0.89 -11.13 2.15
C ALA A 288 -0.53 -11.27 0.67
N ALA A 289 0.41 -12.16 0.32
CA ALA A 289 0.90 -12.47 -1.03
C ALA A 289 1.06 -11.23 -1.93
N PRO A 290 1.90 -10.26 -1.57
CA PRO A 290 2.08 -9.03 -2.32
C PRO A 290 2.84 -9.27 -3.62
N ILE A 291 2.82 -8.27 -4.50
CA ILE A 291 3.84 -8.10 -5.52
C ILE A 291 5.13 -7.68 -4.80
N VAL A 292 6.19 -8.48 -4.92
CA VAL A 292 7.51 -8.18 -4.34
C VAL A 292 8.47 -7.78 -5.47
N LEU A 293 9.12 -6.63 -5.33
CA LEU A 293 10.15 -6.21 -6.29
C LEU A 293 11.45 -6.99 -6.01
N VAL A 294 11.88 -7.79 -6.97
CA VAL A 294 13.08 -8.64 -6.89
C VAL A 294 14.04 -8.34 -8.04
N PRO A 295 15.37 -8.39 -7.82
CA PRO A 295 16.36 -8.17 -8.87
C PRO A 295 16.25 -9.24 -9.99
N ARG A 296 16.19 -8.79 -11.25
CA ARG A 296 16.15 -9.66 -12.42
C ARG A 296 17.53 -10.28 -12.66
N ARG A 297 17.59 -11.59 -12.96
CA ARG A 297 18.83 -12.24 -13.40
C ARG A 297 19.15 -11.88 -14.85
N ALA A 298 20.44 -11.80 -15.17
CA ALA A 298 20.88 -11.71 -16.56
C ALA A 298 20.45 -12.96 -17.33
N GLY A 299 19.95 -12.78 -18.56
CA GLY A 299 19.47 -13.89 -19.39
C GLY A 299 18.16 -14.53 -18.93
N ALA A 300 17.42 -13.91 -18.01
CA ALA A 300 16.12 -14.39 -17.56
C ALA A 300 15.16 -14.61 -18.74
N ALA A 301 14.48 -15.76 -18.75
CA ALA A 301 13.51 -16.16 -19.79
C ALA A 301 12.16 -15.40 -19.61
N LEU A 302 12.24 -14.07 -19.65
CA LEU A 302 11.10 -13.14 -19.67
C LEU A 302 11.29 -12.15 -20.80
N ALA A 303 10.20 -11.74 -21.45
CA ALA A 303 10.26 -10.69 -22.45
C ALA A 303 10.95 -9.42 -21.90
N PRO A 304 11.82 -8.75 -22.66
CA PRO A 304 12.49 -7.52 -22.21
C PRO A 304 11.51 -6.46 -21.77
N ASP A 305 10.41 -6.32 -22.50
CA ASP A 305 9.36 -5.33 -22.27
C ASP A 305 8.46 -5.60 -21.06
N VAL A 306 8.70 -6.65 -20.28
CA VAL A 306 8.06 -6.80 -18.96
C VAL A 306 8.44 -5.63 -18.02
N ALA A 307 9.70 -5.20 -18.08
CA ALA A 307 10.21 -4.08 -17.28
C ALA A 307 11.34 -3.36 -18.04
N PRO A 308 11.03 -2.53 -19.05
CA PRO A 308 12.03 -1.89 -19.91
C PRO A 308 13.01 -1.06 -19.08
N GLY A 309 14.33 -1.31 -19.26
CA GLY A 309 15.38 -0.57 -18.57
C GLY A 309 15.41 -0.69 -17.05
N ASN A 310 14.57 -1.55 -16.46
CA ASN A 310 14.43 -1.70 -15.01
C ASN A 310 15.09 -3.02 -14.55
N PRO A 311 16.06 -2.99 -13.62
CA PRO A 311 16.70 -4.17 -13.11
C PRO A 311 15.83 -5.00 -12.14
N TRP A 312 14.65 -4.51 -11.76
CA TRP A 312 13.72 -5.24 -10.90
C TRP A 312 12.48 -5.69 -11.67
N ILE A 313 11.95 -6.84 -11.28
CA ILE A 313 10.64 -7.32 -11.69
C ILE A 313 9.70 -7.36 -10.47
N GLY A 314 8.44 -7.03 -10.69
CA GLY A 314 7.37 -7.24 -9.71
C GLY A 314 6.90 -8.69 -9.79
N ALA A 315 7.36 -9.54 -8.87
CA ALA A 315 6.98 -10.95 -8.82
C ALA A 315 5.85 -11.17 -7.79
N LEU A 316 4.88 -12.04 -8.11
CA LEU A 316 3.88 -12.50 -7.16
C LEU A 316 3.56 -13.98 -7.38
N LEU A 317 3.07 -14.62 -6.31
CA LEU A 317 2.54 -15.99 -6.35
C LEU A 317 1.02 -16.00 -6.52
N PRO A 318 0.43 -17.11 -7.01
CA PRO A 318 -1.02 -17.23 -7.19
C PRO A 318 -1.72 -17.27 -5.83
N TYR A 319 -2.47 -16.24 -5.53
CA TYR A 319 -3.15 -16.08 -4.25
C TYR A 319 -4.61 -16.53 -4.25
N THR A 320 -5.17 -16.86 -5.42
CA THR A 320 -6.50 -17.46 -5.54
C THR A 320 -6.41 -18.88 -6.09
N PRO A 321 -7.39 -19.76 -5.78
CA PRO A 321 -7.47 -21.07 -6.41
C PRO A 321 -7.54 -21.00 -7.93
N LEU A 322 -8.25 -20.00 -8.49
CA LEU A 322 -8.33 -19.76 -9.94
C LEU A 322 -6.95 -19.49 -10.55
N HIS A 323 -6.14 -18.64 -9.91
CA HIS A 323 -4.79 -18.34 -10.38
C HIS A 323 -3.88 -19.57 -10.33
N VAL A 324 -4.00 -20.40 -9.27
CA VAL A 324 -3.25 -21.67 -9.17
C VAL A 324 -3.57 -22.57 -10.36
N LEU A 325 -4.88 -22.83 -10.62
CA LEU A 325 -5.31 -23.68 -11.71
C LEU A 325 -4.91 -23.14 -13.08
N LEU A 326 -5.01 -21.83 -13.28
CA LEU A 326 -4.65 -21.19 -14.55
C LEU A 326 -3.15 -21.31 -14.82
N LEU A 327 -2.28 -21.01 -13.83
CA LEU A 327 -0.83 -21.14 -13.98
C LEU A 327 -0.39 -22.60 -14.18
N GLU A 328 -1.01 -23.56 -13.50
CA GLU A 328 -0.77 -25.00 -13.73
C GLU A 328 -1.14 -25.39 -15.17
N ALA A 329 -2.27 -24.89 -15.68
CA ALA A 329 -2.74 -25.19 -17.03
C ALA A 329 -1.85 -24.52 -18.10
N VAL A 330 -1.45 -23.25 -17.92
CA VAL A 330 -0.59 -22.53 -18.89
C VAL A 330 0.84 -23.04 -18.86
N GLY A 331 1.39 -23.37 -17.69
CA GLY A 331 2.77 -23.86 -17.53
C GLY A 331 3.87 -22.81 -17.72
N ARG A 332 3.50 -21.52 -17.83
CA ARG A 332 4.41 -20.38 -18.04
C ARG A 332 4.06 -19.25 -17.08
N PRO A 333 5.04 -18.34 -16.76
CA PRO A 333 4.72 -17.13 -16.00
C PRO A 333 3.81 -16.19 -16.80
N LEU A 334 2.87 -15.57 -16.12
CA LEU A 334 1.89 -14.68 -16.72
C LEU A 334 2.08 -13.24 -16.24
N ILE A 335 2.01 -12.27 -17.13
CA ILE A 335 1.72 -10.90 -16.72
C ILE A 335 0.40 -10.89 -15.95
N ALA A 336 0.37 -10.18 -14.82
CA ALA A 336 -0.82 -9.93 -14.04
C ALA A 336 -0.88 -8.43 -13.71
N THR A 337 -1.45 -7.65 -14.63
CA THR A 337 -1.63 -6.21 -14.44
C THR A 337 -3.09 -5.89 -14.18
N SER A 338 -3.36 -4.85 -13.39
CA SER A 338 -4.73 -4.38 -13.12
C SER A 338 -5.49 -4.13 -14.43
N ALA A 339 -6.73 -4.59 -14.50
CA ALA A 339 -7.58 -4.42 -15.68
C ALA A 339 -8.25 -3.05 -15.67
N ASN A 340 -7.56 -2.08 -16.23
CA ASN A 340 -7.95 -0.69 -16.41
C ASN A 340 -7.16 -0.09 -17.57
N LEU A 341 -7.61 1.01 -18.14
CA LEU A 341 -6.74 1.92 -18.87
C LEU A 341 -5.79 2.62 -17.89
N SER A 342 -4.68 3.16 -18.38
CA SER A 342 -3.72 3.88 -17.50
C SER A 342 -4.45 4.97 -16.72
N ASP A 343 -4.15 5.03 -15.40
CA ASP A 343 -4.68 6.01 -14.45
C ASP A 343 -6.21 5.96 -14.20
N GLU A 344 -6.89 4.93 -14.71
CA GLU A 344 -8.28 4.63 -14.38
C GLU A 344 -8.41 3.63 -13.22
N PRO A 345 -9.59 3.56 -12.57
CA PRO A 345 -9.83 2.58 -11.51
C PRO A 345 -9.98 1.15 -12.08
N LEU A 346 -9.68 0.17 -11.22
CA LEU A 346 -9.81 -1.25 -11.48
C LEU A 346 -11.27 -1.65 -11.79
N CYS A 347 -11.49 -2.41 -12.87
CA CYS A 347 -12.80 -2.99 -13.19
C CYS A 347 -13.18 -4.09 -12.20
N THR A 348 -14.45 -4.09 -11.74
CA THR A 348 -15.00 -5.09 -10.81
C THR A 348 -16.29 -5.73 -11.33
N ASP A 349 -17.06 -5.00 -12.12
CA ASP A 349 -18.31 -5.45 -12.75
C ASP A 349 -18.05 -6.06 -14.14
N PRO A 350 -18.65 -7.21 -14.49
CA PRO A 350 -18.45 -7.84 -15.78
C PRO A 350 -18.85 -6.98 -16.99
N ALA A 351 -19.98 -6.28 -16.93
CA ALA A 351 -20.43 -5.44 -18.03
C ALA A 351 -19.53 -4.22 -18.21
N GLU A 352 -19.13 -3.58 -17.09
CA GLU A 352 -18.14 -2.49 -17.12
C GLU A 352 -16.80 -2.97 -17.67
N ALA A 353 -16.30 -4.14 -17.24
CA ALA A 353 -15.02 -4.69 -17.70
C ALA A 353 -15.05 -4.91 -19.23
N ARG A 354 -16.08 -5.55 -19.77
CA ARG A 354 -16.22 -5.74 -21.22
C ARG A 354 -16.29 -4.41 -21.98
N ALA A 355 -17.06 -3.45 -21.47
CA ALA A 355 -17.19 -2.13 -22.14
C ALA A 355 -15.85 -1.37 -22.18
N ARG A 356 -15.08 -1.40 -21.09
CA ARG A 356 -13.81 -0.64 -20.97
C ARG A 356 -12.60 -1.36 -21.56
N LEU A 357 -12.62 -2.68 -21.62
CA LEU A 357 -11.46 -3.49 -22.02
C LEU A 357 -11.66 -4.21 -23.37
N ALA A 358 -12.76 -3.98 -24.09
CA ALA A 358 -13.07 -4.62 -25.38
C ALA A 358 -11.98 -4.44 -26.45
N GLY A 359 -11.16 -3.38 -26.37
CA GLY A 359 -10.02 -3.16 -27.26
C GLY A 359 -8.69 -3.69 -26.74
N ILE A 360 -8.67 -4.37 -25.57
CA ILE A 360 -7.46 -4.84 -24.90
C ILE A 360 -7.49 -6.35 -24.68
N ALA A 361 -8.61 -6.88 -24.20
CA ALA A 361 -8.76 -8.30 -23.87
C ALA A 361 -9.49 -9.02 -25.02
N ASP A 362 -8.94 -10.17 -25.42
CA ASP A 362 -9.52 -11.05 -26.45
C ASP A 362 -10.65 -11.92 -25.87
N ALA A 363 -10.59 -12.22 -24.58
CA ALA A 363 -11.61 -12.97 -23.85
C ALA A 363 -11.64 -12.58 -22.36
N PHE A 364 -12.75 -12.94 -21.68
CA PHE A 364 -12.99 -12.63 -20.29
C PHE A 364 -13.29 -13.92 -19.51
N LEU A 365 -12.39 -14.30 -18.60
CA LEU A 365 -12.61 -15.40 -17.67
C LEU A 365 -13.28 -14.86 -16.41
N GLU A 366 -14.58 -15.08 -16.31
CA GLU A 366 -15.46 -14.44 -15.33
C GLU A 366 -16.09 -15.45 -14.36
N HIS A 367 -16.61 -14.94 -13.26
CA HIS A 367 -17.42 -15.70 -12.31
C HIS A 367 -18.57 -14.84 -11.79
N ASP A 368 -19.63 -15.51 -11.31
CA ASP A 368 -20.88 -14.91 -10.85
C ASP A 368 -20.84 -14.40 -9.40
N ARG A 369 -19.72 -14.58 -8.64
CA ARG A 369 -19.57 -13.97 -7.32
C ARG A 369 -19.34 -12.47 -7.47
N PRO A 370 -20.22 -11.62 -6.88
CA PRO A 370 -20.02 -10.17 -6.92
C PRO A 370 -18.78 -9.74 -6.09
N ILE A 371 -18.10 -8.71 -6.54
CA ILE A 371 -17.06 -8.00 -5.80
C ILE A 371 -17.73 -6.78 -5.16
N ALA A 372 -17.86 -6.77 -3.83
CA ALA A 372 -18.46 -5.65 -3.10
C ALA A 372 -17.52 -4.44 -3.06
N HIS A 373 -16.22 -4.69 -2.90
CA HIS A 373 -15.21 -3.65 -2.76
C HIS A 373 -14.01 -3.93 -3.67
N PRO A 374 -13.58 -2.95 -4.49
CA PRO A 374 -12.37 -3.08 -5.28
C PRO A 374 -11.14 -3.13 -4.37
N VAL A 375 -10.19 -4.00 -4.72
CA VAL A 375 -8.93 -4.15 -4.01
C VAL A 375 -7.84 -4.50 -5.02
N ASP A 376 -6.86 -3.61 -5.19
CA ASP A 376 -5.67 -3.84 -6.00
C ASP A 376 -4.62 -4.69 -5.24
N ASP A 377 -3.60 -5.16 -5.92
CA ASP A 377 -2.49 -5.87 -5.27
C ASP A 377 -1.58 -4.91 -4.52
N SER A 378 -1.16 -5.31 -3.32
CA SER A 378 -0.12 -4.60 -2.58
C SER A 378 1.23 -4.77 -3.27
N VAL A 379 2.06 -3.73 -3.21
CA VAL A 379 3.42 -3.74 -3.78
C VAL A 379 4.41 -3.50 -2.66
N LEU A 380 5.39 -4.36 -2.56
CA LEU A 380 6.40 -4.37 -1.51
C LEU A 380 7.80 -4.42 -2.11
N ARG A 381 8.72 -3.70 -1.49
CA ARG A 381 10.14 -3.73 -1.77
C ARG A 381 10.91 -4.07 -0.49
N LEU A 382 12.02 -4.76 -0.61
CA LEU A 382 12.91 -5.00 0.52
C LEU A 382 14.06 -4.00 0.49
N ALA A 383 14.25 -3.35 1.61
CA ALA A 383 15.42 -2.60 1.98
C ALA A 383 16.18 -3.37 3.08
N ASP A 384 17.46 -3.07 3.33
CA ASP A 384 18.20 -3.68 4.44
C ASP A 384 17.59 -3.30 5.80
N SER A 385 16.94 -2.15 5.87
CA SER A 385 16.21 -1.66 7.04
C SER A 385 14.89 -2.38 7.30
N GLY A 386 14.40 -3.18 6.34
CA GLY A 386 13.15 -3.93 6.42
C GLY A 386 12.25 -3.80 5.18
N PRO A 387 11.01 -4.33 5.24
CA PRO A 387 10.06 -4.20 4.14
C PRO A 387 9.58 -2.76 3.99
N VAL A 388 9.54 -2.27 2.75
CA VAL A 388 8.97 -0.96 2.37
C VAL A 388 7.74 -1.21 1.51
N LEU A 389 6.59 -0.82 2.02
CA LEU A 389 5.32 -0.94 1.30
C LEU A 389 5.20 0.23 0.31
N LEU A 390 5.13 -0.05 -0.98
CA LEU A 390 4.97 0.98 -2.02
C LEU A 390 3.49 1.26 -2.33
N ARG A 391 2.65 0.24 -2.15
CA ARG A 391 1.19 0.31 -2.25
C ARG A 391 0.57 -0.56 -1.18
N ARG A 392 -0.33 0.03 -0.36
CA ARG A 392 -1.10 -0.68 0.67
C ARG A 392 -2.49 -0.99 0.14
N ALA A 393 -2.75 -2.27 -0.12
CA ALA A 393 -4.02 -2.76 -0.66
C ALA A 393 -4.31 -4.18 -0.14
N ARG A 394 -4.51 -5.19 -1.00
CA ARG A 394 -4.83 -6.57 -0.61
C ARG A 394 -3.82 -7.14 0.41
N GLY A 395 -4.35 -7.79 1.44
CA GLY A 395 -3.58 -8.39 2.53
C GLY A 395 -3.24 -7.44 3.69
N TRP A 396 -3.34 -6.12 3.48
CA TRP A 396 -3.16 -5.09 4.51
C TRP A 396 -4.42 -4.27 4.76
N ALA A 397 -5.00 -3.67 3.72
CA ALA A 397 -6.20 -2.86 3.84
C ALA A 397 -7.45 -3.76 3.93
N PRO A 398 -8.43 -3.36 4.75
CA PRO A 398 -8.52 -2.19 5.59
C PRO A 398 -8.17 -2.43 7.07
N ALA A 399 -7.13 -3.22 7.37
CA ALA A 399 -6.73 -3.44 8.77
C ALA A 399 -6.43 -2.09 9.47
N PRO A 400 -6.96 -1.87 10.69
CA PRO A 400 -6.83 -0.59 11.38
C PRO A 400 -5.43 -0.37 11.95
N LEU A 401 -5.03 0.91 12.00
CA LEU A 401 -3.95 1.42 12.84
C LEU A 401 -4.54 1.96 14.15
N ARG A 402 -3.71 2.07 15.18
CA ARG A 402 -4.15 2.60 16.48
C ARG A 402 -3.62 3.99 16.76
N LEU A 403 -4.51 4.91 17.08
CA LEU A 403 -4.19 6.21 17.66
C LEU A 403 -3.69 6.05 19.11
N PRO A 404 -2.81 6.94 19.58
CA PRO A 404 -2.32 6.91 20.96
C PRO A 404 -3.39 7.27 22.00
N ALA A 405 -4.47 7.95 21.59
CA ALA A 405 -5.64 8.27 22.40
C ALA A 405 -6.90 8.28 21.52
N PRO A 406 -8.09 8.14 22.11
CA PRO A 406 -9.34 8.24 21.38
C PRO A 406 -9.54 9.63 20.75
N LEU A 407 -9.86 9.68 19.46
CA LEU A 407 -10.29 10.89 18.77
C LEU A 407 -11.78 11.13 19.01
N PRO A 408 -12.20 12.31 19.47
CA PRO A 408 -13.62 12.61 19.70
C PRO A 408 -14.43 12.61 18.40
N GLY A 409 -15.58 11.91 18.39
CA GLY A 409 -16.45 11.79 17.22
C GLY A 409 -15.88 10.85 16.13
N HIS A 410 -16.49 10.92 14.94
CA HIS A 410 -16.06 10.18 13.76
C HIS A 410 -15.48 11.15 12.74
N TRP A 411 -14.28 10.87 12.29
CA TRP A 411 -13.58 11.72 11.34
C TRP A 411 -13.40 11.00 9.99
N LEU A 412 -13.64 11.74 8.92
CA LEU A 412 -13.25 11.33 7.57
C LEU A 412 -11.94 12.04 7.20
N CYS A 413 -10.89 11.28 6.93
CA CYS A 413 -9.61 11.81 6.44
C CYS A 413 -9.51 11.50 4.95
N VAL A 414 -9.43 12.54 4.11
CA VAL A 414 -9.60 12.39 2.65
C VAL A 414 -8.29 12.23 1.87
N GLY A 415 -7.14 12.24 2.55
CA GLY A 415 -5.83 12.06 1.93
C GLY A 415 -5.39 13.21 1.02
N ALA A 416 -4.53 12.90 0.05
CA ALA A 416 -3.99 13.82 -0.95
C ALA A 416 -4.59 13.59 -2.34
N GLN A 417 -3.98 14.19 -3.39
CA GLN A 417 -4.41 14.06 -4.79
C GLN A 417 -3.90 12.78 -5.43
N MET A 418 -2.62 12.47 -5.27
CA MET A 418 -1.94 11.33 -5.89
C MET A 418 -1.91 10.14 -4.94
N LYS A 419 -1.88 8.91 -5.47
CA LYS A 419 -1.86 7.66 -4.68
C LYS A 419 -2.86 7.68 -3.50
N ASN A 420 -3.99 8.34 -3.72
CA ASN A 420 -4.98 8.64 -2.69
C ASN A 420 -5.42 7.39 -1.93
N THR A 421 -5.65 7.58 -0.65
CA THR A 421 -6.41 6.72 0.26
C THR A 421 -7.33 7.61 1.08
N VAL A 422 -8.46 7.06 1.53
CA VAL A 422 -9.29 7.70 2.55
C VAL A 422 -9.21 6.92 3.84
N ALA A 423 -9.44 7.58 4.98
CA ALA A 423 -9.51 6.90 6.26
C ALA A 423 -10.74 7.33 7.06
N VAL A 424 -11.27 6.40 7.84
CA VAL A 424 -12.22 6.64 8.91
C VAL A 424 -11.47 6.54 10.24
N ALA A 425 -11.50 7.62 11.03
CA ALA A 425 -10.96 7.60 12.39
C ALA A 425 -12.12 7.65 13.38
N ALA A 426 -12.20 6.66 14.27
CA ALA A 426 -13.24 6.49 15.25
C ALA A 426 -12.67 5.89 16.55
N GLY A 427 -12.85 6.57 17.69
CA GLY A 427 -12.22 6.19 18.93
C GLY A 427 -10.69 6.16 18.77
N ASP A 428 -10.04 5.04 19.12
CA ASP A 428 -8.60 4.85 19.00
C ASP A 428 -8.15 4.16 17.68
N GLN A 429 -9.05 4.07 16.68
CA GLN A 429 -8.76 3.37 15.42
C GLN A 429 -8.76 4.32 14.22
N VAL A 430 -7.83 4.07 13.30
CA VAL A 430 -7.78 4.66 11.96
C VAL A 430 -7.82 3.53 10.94
N VAL A 431 -8.91 3.48 10.16
CA VAL A 431 -9.12 2.46 9.13
C VAL A 431 -8.90 3.09 7.76
N LEU A 432 -7.81 2.72 7.10
CA LEU A 432 -7.51 3.20 5.76
C LEU A 432 -8.15 2.30 4.70
N SER A 433 -8.65 2.93 3.64
CA SER A 433 -9.06 2.23 2.42
C SER A 433 -7.87 1.51 1.78
N PRO A 434 -8.13 0.53 0.90
CA PRO A 434 -7.16 0.20 -0.15
C PRO A 434 -6.77 1.43 -0.96
N HIS A 435 -5.63 1.36 -1.64
CA HIS A 435 -5.18 2.37 -2.59
C HIS A 435 -6.27 2.68 -3.62
N ILE A 436 -6.57 3.96 -3.82
CA ILE A 436 -7.56 4.46 -4.78
C ILE A 436 -6.87 4.92 -6.07
N GLY A 437 -5.78 5.66 -5.96
CA GLY A 437 -5.00 6.18 -7.08
C GLY A 437 -5.05 7.69 -7.23
N ASP A 438 -4.77 8.18 -8.44
CA ASP A 438 -4.76 9.61 -8.75
C ASP A 438 -6.17 10.14 -9.02
N LEU A 439 -6.56 11.20 -8.29
CA LEU A 439 -7.90 11.80 -8.37
C LEU A 439 -8.07 12.79 -9.54
N GLY A 440 -7.12 12.87 -10.48
CA GLY A 440 -7.20 13.73 -11.65
C GLY A 440 -8.29 13.30 -12.65
N GLY A 441 -8.71 12.03 -12.63
CA GLY A 441 -9.74 11.47 -13.51
C GLY A 441 -11.13 11.42 -12.87
N ALA A 442 -12.18 11.67 -13.66
CA ALA A 442 -13.58 11.61 -13.18
C ALA A 442 -13.97 10.22 -12.65
N ALA A 443 -13.48 9.15 -13.29
CA ALA A 443 -13.73 7.77 -12.86
C ALA A 443 -13.10 7.47 -11.49
N THR A 444 -11.84 7.87 -11.28
CA THR A 444 -11.15 7.69 -9.98
C THR A 444 -11.80 8.52 -8.89
N LEU A 445 -12.23 9.76 -9.21
CA LEU A 445 -12.96 10.60 -8.27
C LEU A 445 -14.32 9.98 -7.87
N ALA A 446 -15.01 9.30 -8.79
CA ALA A 446 -16.23 8.55 -8.47
C ALA A 446 -15.95 7.36 -7.53
N VAL A 447 -14.84 6.62 -7.76
CA VAL A 447 -14.41 5.55 -6.85
C VAL A 447 -14.04 6.11 -5.47
N PHE A 448 -13.31 7.22 -5.40
CA PHE A 448 -12.98 7.91 -4.16
C PHE A 448 -14.24 8.23 -3.34
N ARG A 449 -15.25 8.89 -3.95
CA ARG A 449 -16.50 9.23 -3.29
C ARG A 449 -17.25 7.99 -2.79
N ARG A 450 -17.32 6.95 -3.61
CA ARG A 450 -17.94 5.68 -3.24
C ARG A 450 -17.18 4.99 -2.10
N THR A 451 -15.85 5.01 -2.12
CA THR A 451 -15.02 4.42 -1.06
C THR A 451 -15.19 5.15 0.26
N ALA A 452 -15.23 6.49 0.26
CA ALA A 452 -15.49 7.29 1.47
C ALA A 452 -16.85 6.98 2.08
N ALA A 453 -17.92 6.96 1.26
CA ALA A 453 -19.26 6.62 1.70
C ALA A 453 -19.37 5.19 2.23
N MET A 454 -18.74 4.22 1.54
CA MET A 454 -18.73 2.81 1.90
C MET A 454 -18.01 2.58 3.23
N LEU A 455 -16.81 3.14 3.44
CA LEU A 455 -16.11 3.01 4.73
C LEU A 455 -16.92 3.62 5.87
N GLY A 456 -17.55 4.78 5.64
CA GLY A 456 -18.48 5.37 6.60
C GLY A 456 -19.62 4.41 6.97
N SER A 457 -20.25 3.81 5.97
CA SER A 457 -21.35 2.83 6.17
C SER A 457 -20.88 1.57 6.92
N LEU A 458 -19.73 0.99 6.54
CA LEU A 458 -19.18 -0.20 7.20
C LEU A 458 -18.88 0.03 8.68
N HIS A 459 -18.48 1.24 9.05
CA HIS A 459 -18.21 1.62 10.44
C HIS A 459 -19.39 2.28 11.15
N ALA A 460 -20.57 2.36 10.49
CA ALA A 460 -21.73 3.10 10.98
C ALA A 460 -21.32 4.50 11.47
N ALA A 461 -20.43 5.14 10.73
CA ALA A 461 -19.83 6.41 11.12
C ALA A 461 -20.79 7.57 10.76
N ASP A 462 -21.23 8.30 11.78
CA ASP A 462 -21.82 9.61 11.63
C ASP A 462 -20.70 10.64 11.75
N PHE A 463 -20.19 11.10 10.60
CA PHE A 463 -19.02 11.96 10.55
C PHE A 463 -19.31 13.32 11.18
N THR A 464 -18.47 13.71 12.15
CA THR A 464 -18.56 14.99 12.86
C THR A 464 -17.54 16.01 12.34
N ALA A 465 -16.50 15.57 11.65
CA ALA A 465 -15.46 16.42 11.06
C ALA A 465 -14.75 15.73 9.90
N VAL A 466 -14.05 16.53 9.09
CA VAL A 466 -13.25 16.05 7.95
C VAL A 466 -11.84 16.62 8.06
N ALA A 467 -10.81 15.77 7.84
CA ALA A 467 -9.44 16.21 7.67
C ALA A 467 -9.02 16.10 6.20
N CYS A 468 -8.32 17.12 5.68
CA CYS A 468 -7.88 17.18 4.29
C CYS A 468 -6.46 17.76 4.18
N ASP A 469 -5.90 17.76 2.97
CA ASP A 469 -4.65 18.46 2.63
C ASP A 469 -4.88 19.98 2.58
N ARG A 470 -3.82 20.77 2.76
CA ARG A 470 -3.88 22.23 2.64
C ARG A 470 -3.91 22.73 1.19
N HIS A 471 -3.57 21.88 0.22
CA HIS A 471 -3.58 22.26 -1.20
C HIS A 471 -5.02 22.67 -1.61
N PRO A 472 -5.22 23.92 -2.09
CA PRO A 472 -6.56 24.44 -2.32
C PRO A 472 -7.31 23.74 -3.47
N ASP A 473 -6.57 23.26 -4.48
CA ASP A 473 -7.11 22.74 -5.73
C ASP A 473 -7.16 21.20 -5.80
N TYR A 474 -6.77 20.49 -4.73
CA TYR A 474 -6.92 19.04 -4.71
C TYR A 474 -8.40 18.64 -4.71
N ALA A 475 -8.74 17.64 -5.53
CA ALA A 475 -10.11 17.12 -5.60
C ALA A 475 -10.58 16.57 -4.23
N ALA A 476 -9.68 15.97 -3.45
CA ALA A 476 -9.94 15.54 -2.08
C ALA A 476 -10.28 16.73 -1.16
N THR A 477 -9.54 17.84 -1.24
CA THR A 477 -9.80 19.06 -0.47
C THR A 477 -11.14 19.72 -0.88
N ALA A 478 -11.42 19.76 -2.18
CA ALA A 478 -12.70 20.25 -2.68
C ALA A 478 -13.87 19.41 -2.17
N TYR A 479 -13.72 18.08 -2.15
CA TYR A 479 -14.73 17.17 -1.59
C TYR A 479 -14.92 17.42 -0.08
N ALA A 480 -13.85 17.58 0.70
CA ALA A 480 -13.93 17.86 2.13
C ALA A 480 -14.80 19.11 2.41
N ARG A 481 -14.58 20.18 1.64
CA ARG A 481 -15.38 21.42 1.74
C ARG A 481 -16.85 21.23 1.37
N GLN A 482 -17.15 20.33 0.43
CA GLN A 482 -18.52 20.02 0.00
C GLN A 482 -19.32 19.22 1.03
N THR A 483 -18.69 18.57 2.01
CA THR A 483 -19.39 17.78 3.04
C THR A 483 -20.26 18.64 3.97
N GLY A 484 -19.97 19.93 4.09
CA GLY A 484 -20.62 20.82 5.07
C GLY A 484 -20.19 20.61 6.52
N LEU A 485 -19.27 19.69 6.78
CA LEU A 485 -18.72 19.40 8.10
C LEU A 485 -17.56 20.36 8.45
N PRO A 486 -17.21 20.51 9.74
CA PRO A 486 -15.97 21.18 10.15
C PRO A 486 -14.76 20.56 9.47
N VAL A 487 -13.95 21.38 8.78
CA VAL A 487 -12.79 20.94 8.01
C VAL A 487 -11.51 21.31 8.75
N THR A 488 -10.64 20.32 8.94
CA THR A 488 -9.26 20.50 9.45
C THR A 488 -8.27 20.23 8.31
N ALA A 489 -7.54 21.26 7.89
CA ALA A 489 -6.52 21.12 6.85
C ALA A 489 -5.16 20.87 7.49
N VAL A 490 -4.53 19.72 7.18
CA VAL A 490 -3.22 19.32 7.69
C VAL A 490 -2.17 19.52 6.60
N GLN A 491 -1.05 20.13 6.95
CA GLN A 491 0.05 20.37 6.02
C GLN A 491 0.62 19.04 5.51
N HIS A 492 0.86 18.94 4.20
CA HIS A 492 1.20 17.72 3.48
C HIS A 492 2.41 16.98 4.08
N HIS A 493 3.56 17.64 4.20
CA HIS A 493 4.80 17.05 4.71
C HIS A 493 4.72 16.71 6.20
N LEU A 494 3.95 17.49 6.96
CA LEU A 494 3.64 17.16 8.34
C LEU A 494 2.79 15.89 8.42
N ALA A 495 1.80 15.73 7.55
CA ALA A 495 0.99 14.51 7.50
C ALA A 495 1.86 13.26 7.18
N HIS A 496 2.84 13.36 6.30
CA HIS A 496 3.83 12.30 6.08
C HIS A 496 4.56 11.89 7.36
N ILE A 497 5.07 12.85 8.11
CA ILE A 497 5.78 12.59 9.36
C ILE A 497 4.85 12.02 10.42
N LEU A 498 3.65 12.59 10.58
CA LEU A 498 2.66 12.10 11.54
C LEU A 498 2.22 10.66 11.22
N ALA A 499 2.12 10.28 9.96
CA ALA A 499 1.84 8.89 9.57
C ALA A 499 2.96 7.93 10.00
N CYS A 500 4.24 8.35 9.88
CA CYS A 500 5.38 7.57 10.36
C CYS A 500 5.37 7.44 11.88
N LEU A 501 5.05 8.52 12.61
CA LEU A 501 4.92 8.48 14.07
C LEU A 501 3.77 7.57 14.52
N LEU A 502 2.64 7.61 13.81
CA LEU A 502 1.46 6.78 14.12
C LEU A 502 1.78 5.30 14.10
N GLU A 503 2.36 4.80 13.01
CA GLU A 503 2.65 3.36 12.90
C GLU A 503 3.76 2.90 13.85
N ASN A 504 4.75 3.76 14.14
CA ASN A 504 5.81 3.50 15.11
C ASN A 504 5.39 3.76 16.56
N ARG A 505 4.16 4.26 16.80
CA ARG A 505 3.64 4.61 18.14
C ARG A 505 4.55 5.57 18.90
N GLN A 506 5.14 6.51 18.18
CA GLN A 506 6.09 7.49 18.72
C GLN A 506 5.40 8.80 19.02
N ALA A 507 5.72 9.41 20.16
CA ALA A 507 5.31 10.78 20.47
C ALA A 507 6.06 11.79 19.57
N ALA A 508 5.48 12.97 19.39
CA ALA A 508 6.08 14.00 18.55
C ALA A 508 7.29 14.71 19.18
N GLU A 509 7.40 14.67 20.51
CA GLU A 509 8.41 15.47 21.23
C GLU A 509 9.84 15.06 20.89
N GLY A 510 10.65 16.03 20.47
CA GLY A 510 12.07 15.85 20.14
C GLY A 510 12.34 15.04 18.87
N VAL A 511 11.37 14.93 17.97
CA VAL A 511 11.53 14.22 16.68
C VAL A 511 11.90 15.20 15.57
N LEU A 512 12.93 14.88 14.80
CA LEU A 512 13.18 15.49 13.50
C LEU A 512 12.54 14.63 12.41
N GLY A 513 11.51 15.18 11.75
CA GLY A 513 10.93 14.58 10.56
C GLY A 513 11.67 15.00 9.30
N VAL A 514 12.13 14.03 8.50
CA VAL A 514 12.67 14.25 7.15
C VAL A 514 11.57 13.88 6.16
N ALA A 515 10.89 14.88 5.63
CA ALA A 515 9.79 14.71 4.68
C ALA A 515 10.29 15.03 3.26
N TRP A 516 10.86 14.00 2.59
CA TRP A 516 11.41 14.15 1.24
C TRP A 516 10.49 13.54 0.19
N ASP A 517 9.98 14.43 -0.67
CA ASP A 517 8.94 14.07 -1.61
C ASP A 517 9.13 14.70 -3.00
N GLY A 518 8.27 14.30 -3.93
CA GLY A 518 8.21 14.86 -5.28
C GLY A 518 7.52 16.22 -5.34
N THR A 519 6.43 16.40 -4.59
CA THR A 519 5.63 17.62 -4.62
C THR A 519 4.65 17.67 -3.46
N GLY A 520 4.60 18.79 -2.73
CA GLY A 520 3.58 19.07 -1.74
C GLY A 520 3.40 20.59 -1.59
N TYR A 521 2.24 21.03 -1.10
CA TYR A 521 1.92 22.45 -0.94
C TYR A 521 2.56 23.01 0.34
N GLY A 522 3.41 24.03 0.20
CA GLY A 522 4.09 24.69 1.29
C GLY A 522 3.28 25.79 1.97
N GLU A 523 3.58 26.08 3.23
CA GLU A 523 2.96 27.19 3.99
C GLU A 523 3.27 28.57 3.40
N ASP A 524 4.37 28.66 2.64
CA ASP A 524 4.83 29.86 1.93
C ASP A 524 4.32 29.95 0.47
N GLY A 525 3.42 29.04 0.08
CA GLY A 525 2.86 28.95 -1.27
C GLY A 525 3.83 28.41 -2.32
N THR A 526 5.01 27.91 -1.92
CA THR A 526 5.98 27.24 -2.81
C THR A 526 5.76 25.73 -2.85
N VAL A 527 6.41 25.04 -3.80
CA VAL A 527 6.38 23.59 -3.90
C VAL A 527 7.43 22.98 -2.98
N TRP A 528 6.99 22.38 -1.89
CA TRP A 528 7.87 21.68 -0.95
C TRP A 528 8.15 20.24 -1.37
N GLY A 529 9.16 19.63 -0.72
CA GLY A 529 9.50 18.22 -0.89
C GLY A 529 10.95 17.89 -0.49
N GLY A 530 11.64 18.79 0.20
CA GLY A 530 12.95 18.56 0.77
C GLY A 530 13.06 19.11 2.21
N GLU A 531 12.04 18.76 3.04
CA GLU A 531 11.79 19.44 4.30
C GLU A 531 12.33 18.64 5.50
N PHE A 532 12.77 19.40 6.50
CA PHE A 532 13.14 18.89 7.81
C PHE A 532 12.27 19.59 8.86
N LEU A 533 11.38 18.86 9.48
CA LEU A 533 10.41 19.36 10.43
C LEU A 533 10.81 18.96 11.85
N LEU A 534 11.13 19.90 12.70
CA LEU A 534 11.39 19.64 14.12
C LEU A 534 10.07 19.74 14.89
N LEU A 535 9.68 18.63 15.53
CA LEU A 535 8.47 18.51 16.31
C LEU A 535 8.78 18.59 17.79
N GLY A 536 8.01 19.40 18.53
CA GLY A 536 8.12 19.53 19.97
C GLY A 536 7.22 20.62 20.52
N GLN A 537 6.86 20.57 21.81
CA GLN A 537 6.02 21.56 22.51
C GLN A 537 4.68 21.83 21.81
N GLY A 538 4.11 20.83 21.13
CA GLY A 538 2.83 20.96 20.43
C GLY A 538 2.92 21.72 19.10
N VAL A 539 4.11 21.99 18.58
CA VAL A 539 4.33 22.66 17.29
C VAL A 539 5.21 21.84 16.37
N ALA A 540 5.08 22.05 15.07
CA ALA A 540 6.00 21.59 14.04
C ALA A 540 6.66 22.79 13.40
N GLN A 541 7.99 22.86 13.44
CA GLN A 541 8.77 23.94 12.88
C GLN A 541 9.53 23.48 11.64
N ARG A 542 9.54 24.27 10.56
CA ARG A 542 10.44 24.06 9.42
C ARG A 542 11.87 24.37 9.87
N PHE A 543 12.56 23.36 10.36
CA PHE A 543 13.94 23.51 10.85
C PHE A 543 14.93 23.69 9.71
N ALA A 544 14.85 22.83 8.70
CA ALA A 544 15.70 22.96 7.51
C ALA A 544 14.90 22.60 6.23
N ARG A 545 15.47 23.02 5.09
CA ARG A 545 14.98 22.69 3.75
C ARG A 545 16.15 22.46 2.81
N LEU A 546 15.90 21.81 1.68
CA LEU A 546 16.82 21.88 0.55
C LEU A 546 16.82 23.30 -0.05
N ARG A 547 17.96 23.71 -0.60
CA ARG A 547 18.09 25.01 -1.29
C ARG A 547 17.04 25.11 -2.41
N PRO A 548 16.27 26.21 -2.49
CA PRO A 548 15.26 26.38 -3.50
C PRO A 548 15.83 26.54 -4.91
N PHE A 549 15.07 26.07 -5.91
CA PHE A 549 15.30 26.33 -7.33
C PHE A 549 13.97 26.38 -8.09
N GLN A 550 13.99 26.75 -9.38
CA GLN A 550 12.76 26.95 -10.17
C GLN A 550 12.50 25.82 -11.15
N LEU A 551 11.22 25.48 -11.36
CA LEU A 551 10.76 24.48 -12.31
C LEU A 551 10.21 25.14 -13.58
N ALA A 552 11.03 25.24 -14.65
CA ALA A 552 10.65 25.90 -15.89
C ALA A 552 9.49 25.16 -16.60
N GLY A 553 8.27 25.69 -16.50
CA GLY A 553 7.05 25.13 -17.04
C GLY A 553 6.22 24.30 -16.05
N GLY A 554 6.52 24.31 -14.74
CA GLY A 554 5.75 23.60 -13.71
C GLY A 554 5.68 22.10 -14.00
N GLU A 555 4.49 21.55 -14.24
CA GLU A 555 4.29 20.12 -14.57
C GLU A 555 5.08 19.65 -15.80
N ALA A 556 5.31 20.51 -16.78
CA ALA A 556 6.14 20.14 -17.92
C ALA A 556 7.57 19.81 -17.52
N ALA A 557 8.11 20.42 -16.44
CA ALA A 557 9.41 20.08 -15.90
C ALA A 557 9.40 18.70 -15.20
N VAL A 558 8.30 18.30 -14.59
CA VAL A 558 8.15 16.95 -14.00
C VAL A 558 8.23 15.85 -15.06
N ARG A 559 7.68 16.11 -16.26
CA ARG A 559 7.72 15.17 -17.40
C ARG A 559 9.04 15.21 -18.17
N ASP A 560 9.76 16.34 -18.13
CA ASP A 560 11.02 16.55 -18.81
C ASP A 560 12.13 16.92 -17.81
N PRO A 561 12.86 15.95 -17.25
CA PRO A 561 13.94 16.15 -16.28
C PRO A 561 15.05 17.13 -16.73
N ARG A 562 15.23 17.32 -18.05
CA ARG A 562 16.18 18.30 -18.61
C ARG A 562 15.82 19.72 -18.19
N ARG A 563 14.53 20.05 -18.13
CA ARG A 563 14.05 21.36 -17.65
C ARG A 563 14.37 21.58 -16.18
N VAL A 564 14.28 20.51 -15.38
CA VAL A 564 14.65 20.58 -13.95
C VAL A 564 16.15 20.82 -13.79
N ALA A 565 16.99 20.10 -14.56
CA ALA A 565 18.44 20.30 -14.59
C ALA A 565 18.82 21.74 -14.97
N LEU A 566 18.17 22.30 -15.99
CA LEU A 566 18.39 23.69 -16.41
C LEU A 566 17.92 24.67 -15.34
N GLY A 567 16.83 24.43 -14.63
CA GLY A 567 16.40 25.24 -13.50
C GLY A 567 17.40 25.21 -12.34
N LEU A 568 18.00 24.05 -12.07
CA LEU A 568 19.05 23.91 -11.06
C LEU A 568 20.34 24.69 -11.43
N LEU A 569 20.77 24.57 -12.69
CA LEU A 569 21.92 25.33 -13.20
C LEU A 569 21.69 26.86 -13.19
N HIS A 570 20.47 27.28 -13.53
CA HIS A 570 20.08 28.70 -13.44
C HIS A 570 20.16 29.23 -12.00
N ALA A 571 19.63 28.46 -11.03
CA ALA A 571 19.68 28.81 -9.61
C ALA A 571 21.11 28.83 -9.05
N ALA A 572 22.01 28.02 -9.63
CA ALA A 572 23.44 28.02 -9.31
C ALA A 572 24.24 29.11 -10.03
N GLN A 573 23.65 29.81 -11.00
CA GLN A 573 24.34 30.72 -11.92
C GLN A 573 25.51 30.05 -12.65
N ASP A 574 25.29 28.80 -13.10
CA ASP A 574 26.34 27.99 -13.72
C ASP A 574 26.52 28.36 -15.19
N GLU A 575 27.73 28.73 -15.58
CA GLU A 575 28.09 29.17 -16.94
C GLU A 575 27.90 28.04 -18.00
N ARG A 576 27.83 26.80 -17.59
CA ARG A 576 27.62 25.66 -18.50
C ARG A 576 26.17 25.50 -18.97
N TRP A 577 25.27 26.39 -18.58
CA TRP A 577 23.83 26.30 -18.89
C TRP A 577 23.57 26.11 -20.40
N ASP A 578 24.19 26.97 -21.27
CA ASP A 578 24.01 26.91 -22.73
C ASP A 578 24.61 25.62 -23.32
N LEU A 579 25.79 25.23 -22.84
CA LEU A 579 26.43 23.97 -23.25
C LEU A 579 25.56 22.75 -22.95
N LEU A 580 25.01 22.68 -21.74
CA LEU A 580 24.16 21.53 -21.30
C LEU A 580 22.81 21.56 -21.99
N ALA A 581 22.19 22.71 -22.24
CA ALA A 581 20.98 22.83 -23.03
C ALA A 581 21.18 22.26 -24.46
N HIS A 582 22.33 22.54 -25.08
CA HIS A 582 22.70 21.97 -26.36
C HIS A 582 22.92 20.44 -26.27
N GLN A 583 23.65 19.95 -25.26
CA GLN A 583 23.89 18.53 -25.04
C GLN A 583 22.58 17.75 -24.78
N PHE A 584 21.58 18.39 -24.18
CA PHE A 584 20.23 17.83 -24.02
C PHE A 584 19.42 17.77 -25.32
N GLY A 585 19.98 18.24 -26.45
CA GLY A 585 19.30 18.25 -27.74
C GLY A 585 18.18 19.29 -27.83
N LEU A 586 18.18 20.30 -26.97
CA LEU A 586 17.17 21.37 -27.04
C LEU A 586 17.46 22.31 -28.23
N ARG A 587 16.41 22.65 -28.96
CA ARG A 587 16.53 23.68 -30.02
C ARG A 587 16.87 25.03 -29.41
N PRO A 588 17.71 25.90 -30.03
CA PRO A 588 18.13 27.17 -29.47
C PRO A 588 16.98 28.08 -29.02
N ASN A 589 15.88 28.12 -29.77
CA ASN A 589 14.70 28.90 -29.40
C ASN A 589 14.00 28.36 -28.14
N VAL A 590 14.00 27.05 -27.95
CA VAL A 590 13.42 26.41 -26.75
C VAL A 590 14.31 26.74 -25.53
N ALA A 591 15.63 26.62 -25.67
CA ALA A 591 16.57 26.98 -24.63
C ALA A 591 16.42 28.44 -24.23
N ALA A 592 16.42 29.41 -25.17
CA ALA A 592 16.21 30.82 -24.91
C ALA A 592 14.88 31.14 -24.21
N ASN A 593 13.78 30.41 -24.60
CA ASN A 593 12.51 30.57 -23.93
C ASN A 593 12.55 30.07 -22.48
N LEU A 594 13.18 28.92 -22.21
CA LEU A 594 13.35 28.40 -20.84
C LEU A 594 14.17 29.35 -19.97
N GLN A 595 15.26 29.92 -20.51
CA GLN A 595 16.06 30.92 -19.82
C GLN A 595 15.24 32.17 -19.48
N THR A 596 14.42 32.64 -20.43
CA THR A 596 13.52 33.79 -20.21
C THR A 596 12.47 33.49 -19.14
N MET A 597 11.90 32.29 -19.17
CA MET A 597 10.92 31.85 -18.16
C MET A 597 11.52 31.83 -16.77
N LEU A 598 12.69 31.24 -16.60
CA LEU A 598 13.43 31.20 -15.33
C LEU A 598 13.79 32.59 -14.84
N ALA A 599 14.38 33.43 -15.71
CA ALA A 599 14.81 34.81 -15.35
C ALA A 599 13.64 35.70 -14.93
N ARG A 600 12.44 35.50 -15.50
CA ARG A 600 11.24 36.29 -15.22
C ARG A 600 10.27 35.62 -14.24
N GLY A 601 10.54 34.39 -13.78
CA GLY A 601 9.65 33.61 -12.94
C GLY A 601 8.33 33.20 -13.64
N LEU A 602 8.29 33.19 -14.99
CA LEU A 602 7.06 32.90 -15.75
C LEU A 602 6.79 31.39 -15.77
N ASN A 603 5.66 30.96 -15.20
CA ASN A 603 5.32 29.55 -15.04
C ASN A 603 6.51 28.70 -14.56
N SER A 604 7.22 29.23 -13.58
CA SER A 604 8.44 28.65 -13.01
C SER A 604 8.33 28.64 -11.48
N PRO A 605 7.44 27.78 -10.91
CA PRO A 605 7.26 27.72 -9.46
C PRO A 605 8.59 27.38 -8.78
N VAL A 606 8.79 27.95 -7.59
CA VAL A 606 9.94 27.66 -6.73
C VAL A 606 9.69 26.36 -6.00
N THR A 607 10.72 25.51 -5.94
CA THR A 607 10.64 24.23 -5.25
C THR A 607 11.86 23.94 -4.37
N THR A 608 11.62 23.20 -3.30
CA THR A 608 12.65 22.57 -2.45
C THR A 608 12.67 21.05 -2.61
N SER A 609 11.98 20.50 -3.61
CA SER A 609 11.75 19.07 -3.75
C SER A 609 13.01 18.24 -3.96
N ALA A 610 13.22 17.23 -3.09
CA ALA A 610 14.26 16.22 -3.25
C ALA A 610 14.00 15.33 -4.49
N GLY A 611 12.75 14.99 -4.79
CA GLY A 611 12.38 14.24 -5.99
C GLY A 611 12.77 14.98 -7.27
N ARG A 612 12.60 16.29 -7.31
CA ARG A 612 13.03 17.13 -8.45
C ARG A 612 14.56 17.22 -8.53
N LEU A 613 15.26 17.21 -7.39
CA LEU A 613 16.72 17.12 -7.40
C LEU A 613 17.22 15.81 -8.01
N PHE A 614 16.56 14.68 -7.74
CA PHE A 614 16.82 13.39 -8.40
C PHE A 614 16.60 13.47 -9.91
N ASP A 615 15.52 14.11 -10.37
CA ASP A 615 15.27 14.32 -11.82
C ASP A 615 16.40 15.11 -12.47
N ALA A 616 16.82 16.22 -11.83
CA ALA A 616 17.91 17.05 -12.33
C ALA A 616 19.23 16.27 -12.45
N VAL A 617 19.61 15.53 -11.40
CA VAL A 617 20.83 14.73 -11.39
C VAL A 617 20.73 13.60 -12.41
N GLY A 618 19.59 12.94 -12.53
CA GLY A 618 19.35 11.91 -13.54
C GLY A 618 19.56 12.43 -14.97
N ALA A 619 19.03 13.63 -15.29
CA ALA A 619 19.25 14.27 -16.58
C ALA A 619 20.73 14.64 -16.79
N LEU A 620 21.38 15.23 -15.77
CA LEU A 620 22.80 15.59 -15.82
C LEU A 620 23.71 14.36 -16.03
N LEU A 621 23.34 13.20 -15.52
CA LEU A 621 24.07 11.95 -15.70
C LEU A 621 23.70 11.20 -16.99
N GLY A 622 22.66 11.65 -17.72
CA GLY A 622 22.17 10.98 -18.93
C GLY A 622 21.34 9.71 -18.65
N LEU A 623 20.79 9.58 -17.42
CA LEU A 623 20.00 8.44 -16.97
C LEU A 623 18.47 8.60 -17.20
N GLY A 624 18.01 9.80 -17.60
CA GLY A 624 16.61 10.06 -17.91
C GLY A 624 16.42 11.43 -18.53
N THR A 625 15.67 11.48 -19.64
CA THR A 625 15.35 12.72 -20.37
C THR A 625 13.86 12.95 -20.52
N CYS A 626 13.04 11.95 -20.20
CA CYS A 626 11.59 11.98 -20.26
C CYS A 626 11.03 11.03 -19.19
N ASN A 627 10.01 11.48 -18.47
CA ASN A 627 9.27 10.66 -17.52
C ASN A 627 7.90 10.29 -18.11
N HIS A 628 7.70 9.02 -18.49
CA HIS A 628 6.42 8.46 -18.92
C HIS A 628 5.55 8.01 -17.74
N PHE A 629 6.13 7.89 -16.56
CA PHE A 629 5.44 7.66 -15.30
C PHE A 629 6.18 8.32 -14.13
N GLU A 630 5.45 8.55 -13.05
CA GLU A 630 5.99 9.22 -11.85
C GLU A 630 7.18 8.47 -11.24
N GLY A 631 8.28 9.17 -10.98
CA GLY A 631 9.49 8.62 -10.37
C GLY A 631 10.38 7.80 -11.30
N GLN A 632 10.17 7.82 -12.62
CA GLN A 632 10.94 7.04 -13.58
C GLN A 632 12.44 7.39 -13.55
N THR A 633 12.78 8.66 -13.67
CA THR A 633 14.19 9.12 -13.60
C THR A 633 14.83 8.84 -12.24
N PRO A 634 14.20 9.14 -11.08
CA PRO A 634 14.71 8.72 -9.77
C PRO A 634 14.97 7.22 -9.66
N LEU A 635 14.10 6.37 -10.22
CA LEU A 635 14.29 4.92 -10.27
C LEU A 635 15.52 4.52 -11.11
N ALA A 636 15.75 5.18 -12.26
CA ALA A 636 16.92 4.94 -13.09
C ALA A 636 18.22 5.39 -12.38
N VAL A 637 18.19 6.49 -11.64
CA VAL A 637 19.34 6.95 -10.81
C VAL A 637 19.65 5.96 -9.70
N GLU A 638 18.62 5.40 -9.02
CA GLU A 638 18.83 4.34 -8.03
C GLU A 638 19.38 3.06 -8.65
N ALA A 639 18.82 2.63 -9.79
CA ALA A 639 19.27 1.45 -10.52
C ALA A 639 20.76 1.55 -10.91
N ALA A 640 21.16 2.68 -11.45
CA ALA A 640 22.56 2.98 -11.77
C ALA A 640 23.43 2.96 -10.51
N ALA A 641 23.02 3.63 -9.44
CA ALA A 641 23.79 3.73 -8.20
C ALA A 641 24.08 2.37 -7.56
N ARG A 642 23.17 1.39 -7.69
CA ARG A 642 23.37 0.03 -7.15
C ARG A 642 24.47 -0.76 -7.86
N SER A 643 24.77 -0.45 -9.11
CA SER A 643 25.90 -1.03 -9.86
C SER A 643 27.21 -0.23 -9.70
N GLY A 644 27.14 0.97 -9.10
CA GLY A 644 28.27 1.84 -8.90
C GLY A 644 29.28 1.32 -7.87
N SER A 645 30.57 1.58 -8.10
CA SER A 645 31.66 1.26 -7.18
C SER A 645 32.71 2.35 -7.22
N GLY A 646 33.53 2.48 -6.16
CA GLY A 646 34.60 3.48 -6.13
C GLY A 646 34.07 4.91 -6.25
N ALA A 647 32.96 5.23 -5.60
CA ALA A 647 32.32 6.54 -5.65
C ALA A 647 33.27 7.61 -5.07
N PRO A 648 33.39 8.79 -5.74
CA PRO A 648 34.18 9.89 -5.22
C PRO A 648 33.51 10.46 -3.96
N ASP A 649 34.34 10.93 -3.03
CA ASP A 649 33.87 11.49 -1.75
C ASP A 649 33.76 13.02 -1.75
N ASP A 650 34.07 13.67 -2.86
CA ASP A 650 34.03 15.13 -3.04
C ASP A 650 32.66 15.66 -3.48
N LEU A 651 31.68 14.78 -3.72
CA LEU A 651 30.29 15.19 -3.91
C LEU A 651 29.65 15.37 -2.54
N ASP A 652 29.35 16.63 -2.16
CA ASP A 652 28.76 16.90 -0.86
C ASP A 652 27.72 18.02 -0.91
N LEU A 653 26.87 18.08 0.11
CA LEU A 653 25.93 19.17 0.37
C LEU A 653 26.44 19.95 1.57
N THR A 654 26.23 21.26 1.56
CA THR A 654 26.67 22.13 2.65
C THR A 654 25.49 22.66 3.45
N LEU A 655 25.56 22.55 4.78
CA LEU A 655 24.54 23.12 5.65
C LEU A 655 24.85 24.61 5.91
N ARG A 656 23.91 25.50 5.59
CA ARG A 656 24.00 26.95 5.75
C ARG A 656 22.92 27.49 6.66
N ALA A 657 23.21 28.52 7.41
CA ALA A 657 22.19 29.31 8.11
C ALA A 657 21.34 30.08 7.10
N VAL A 658 20.05 30.15 7.33
CA VAL A 658 19.14 30.98 6.52
C VAL A 658 18.93 32.31 7.24
N PRO A 659 19.01 33.46 6.56
CA PRO A 659 18.73 34.78 7.16
C PRO A 659 17.29 34.83 7.71
N ALA A 660 17.03 35.69 8.68
CA ALA A 660 15.69 35.93 9.22
C ALA A 660 14.71 36.29 8.08
N GLY A 661 13.53 35.73 8.13
CA GLY A 661 12.53 35.83 7.07
C GLY A 661 12.70 34.82 5.92
N GLY A 662 13.74 33.98 5.94
CA GLY A 662 14.01 32.98 4.88
C GLY A 662 13.19 31.69 4.97
N GLY A 663 12.27 31.57 5.93
CA GLY A 663 11.29 30.47 6.02
C GLY A 663 11.85 29.12 6.48
N ALA A 664 13.09 29.06 6.99
CA ALA A 664 13.73 27.93 7.66
C ALA A 664 14.90 28.42 8.53
N VAL A 665 15.32 27.63 9.52
CA VAL A 665 16.48 27.93 10.37
C VAL A 665 17.80 27.70 9.59
N CYS A 666 17.86 26.63 8.80
CA CYS A 666 19.00 26.32 7.95
C CYS A 666 18.58 25.72 6.61
N GLU A 667 19.52 25.68 5.69
CA GLU A 667 19.33 25.20 4.33
C GLU A 667 20.43 24.18 3.99
N LEU A 668 20.02 23.03 3.49
CA LEU A 668 20.94 22.06 2.94
C LEU A 668 21.19 22.43 1.46
N ASP A 669 22.32 23.02 1.21
CA ASP A 669 22.70 23.57 -0.09
C ASP A 669 23.31 22.49 -1.00
N TRP A 670 22.66 22.24 -2.11
CA TRP A 670 23.08 21.30 -3.16
C TRP A 670 24.07 21.94 -4.16
N GLN A 671 24.30 23.25 -4.17
CA GLN A 671 25.13 23.91 -5.17
C GLN A 671 26.58 23.38 -5.18
N PRO A 672 27.25 23.11 -4.06
CA PRO A 672 28.60 22.57 -4.04
C PRO A 672 28.75 21.21 -4.74
N LEU A 673 27.68 20.45 -4.82
CA LEU A 673 27.66 19.14 -5.49
C LEU A 673 27.79 19.27 -7.02
N LEU A 674 27.26 20.34 -7.64
CA LEU A 674 27.17 20.45 -9.10
C LEU A 674 28.52 20.53 -9.80
N GLY A 675 29.45 21.32 -9.26
CA GLY A 675 30.80 21.50 -9.83
C GLY A 675 31.52 20.17 -9.98
N PRO A 676 31.79 19.46 -8.88
CA PRO A 676 32.41 18.13 -8.91
C PRO A 676 31.65 17.10 -9.78
N LEU A 677 30.32 17.03 -9.67
CA LEU A 677 29.51 16.12 -10.46
C LEU A 677 29.75 16.29 -11.96
N LEU A 678 29.68 17.52 -12.44
CA LEU A 678 29.85 17.82 -13.86
C LEU A 678 31.32 17.69 -14.30
N ALA A 679 32.30 17.98 -13.43
CA ALA A 679 33.73 17.77 -13.71
C ALA A 679 34.02 16.25 -13.87
N HIS A 680 33.58 15.43 -12.95
CA HIS A 680 33.73 13.98 -13.03
C HIS A 680 33.05 13.37 -14.27
N ARG A 681 31.81 13.84 -14.57
CA ARG A 681 31.12 13.44 -15.79
C ARG A 681 31.91 13.84 -17.04
N GLY A 682 32.42 15.09 -17.10
CA GLY A 682 33.26 15.58 -18.22
C GLY A 682 34.56 14.80 -18.39
N ALA A 683 35.12 14.25 -17.30
CA ALA A 683 36.27 13.36 -17.29
C ALA A 683 35.91 11.89 -17.69
N GLY A 684 34.69 11.62 -18.08
CA GLY A 684 34.26 10.28 -18.51
C GLY A 684 34.02 9.28 -17.36
N ARG A 685 33.84 9.75 -16.13
CA ARG A 685 33.50 8.88 -14.99
C ARG A 685 32.13 8.23 -15.23
N ASP A 686 32.01 6.95 -14.87
CA ASP A 686 30.81 6.17 -15.04
C ASP A 686 29.61 6.81 -14.28
N PRO A 687 28.48 7.05 -14.94
CA PRO A 687 27.27 7.58 -14.33
C PRO A 687 26.79 6.80 -13.09
N SER A 688 26.98 5.48 -13.05
CA SER A 688 26.59 4.64 -11.90
C SER A 688 27.39 4.96 -10.65
N THR A 689 28.67 5.22 -10.79
CA THR A 689 29.57 5.66 -9.72
C THR A 689 29.15 7.03 -9.16
N LEU A 690 28.79 7.97 -10.05
CA LEU A 690 28.35 9.31 -9.67
C LEU A 690 26.96 9.30 -9.03
N ALA A 691 26.06 8.42 -9.50
CA ALA A 691 24.75 8.22 -8.90
C ALA A 691 24.88 7.67 -7.46
N LEU A 692 25.83 6.75 -7.21
CA LEU A 692 26.11 6.26 -5.85
C LEU A 692 26.69 7.37 -4.95
N ALA A 693 27.62 8.18 -5.46
CA ALA A 693 28.19 9.33 -4.73
C ALA A 693 27.10 10.33 -4.34
N PHE A 694 26.16 10.61 -5.25
CA PHE A 694 25.01 11.47 -4.98
C PHE A 694 24.13 10.93 -3.83
N HIS A 695 23.77 9.64 -3.85
CA HIS A 695 22.99 9.04 -2.75
C HIS A 695 23.72 9.13 -1.41
N ARG A 696 25.03 8.91 -1.38
CA ARG A 696 25.86 9.03 -0.18
C ARG A 696 25.91 10.49 0.32
N ALA A 697 26.03 11.46 -0.59
CA ALA A 697 26.03 12.88 -0.25
C ALA A 697 24.67 13.29 0.39
N LEU A 698 23.56 12.83 -0.17
CA LEU A 698 22.23 13.08 0.41
C LEU A 698 22.11 12.50 1.83
N ALA A 699 22.54 11.25 2.05
CA ALA A 699 22.52 10.63 3.37
C ALA A 699 23.38 11.38 4.38
N ARG A 700 24.60 11.82 4.01
CA ARG A 700 25.45 12.67 4.85
C ARG A 700 24.78 14.01 5.18
N GLY A 701 24.13 14.63 4.19
CA GLY A 701 23.39 15.87 4.39
C GLY A 701 22.27 15.74 5.41
N ILE A 702 21.51 14.65 5.37
CA ILE A 702 20.46 14.35 6.37
C ILE A 702 21.07 14.24 7.77
N VAL A 703 22.19 13.51 7.92
CA VAL A 703 22.90 13.39 9.21
C VAL A 703 23.36 14.74 9.73
N ALA A 704 23.94 15.61 8.88
CA ALA A 704 24.39 16.93 9.26
C ALA A 704 23.23 17.81 9.79
N VAL A 705 22.07 17.75 9.15
CA VAL A 705 20.87 18.45 9.63
C VAL A 705 20.39 17.87 10.96
N ALA A 706 20.37 16.55 11.11
CA ALA A 706 19.94 15.88 12.35
C ALA A 706 20.83 16.25 13.54
N GLN A 707 22.16 16.27 13.34
CA GLN A 707 23.12 16.72 14.34
C GLN A 707 22.92 18.20 14.72
N ARG A 708 22.66 19.06 13.76
CA ARG A 708 22.40 20.48 13.98
C ARG A 708 21.08 20.74 14.73
N ALA A 709 20.08 19.91 14.48
CA ALA A 709 18.77 19.98 15.16
C ALA A 709 18.83 19.53 16.62
N GLY A 710 19.80 18.70 16.99
CA GLY A 710 19.92 18.15 18.34
C GLY A 710 18.79 17.18 18.73
N ALA A 711 18.05 16.65 17.77
CA ALA A 711 16.99 15.67 18.00
C ALA A 711 17.60 14.29 18.34
N GLY A 712 16.95 13.51 19.20
CA GLY A 712 17.37 12.12 19.50
C GLY A 712 16.78 11.10 18.53
N THR A 713 15.66 11.43 17.89
CA THR A 713 14.91 10.58 16.98
C THR A 713 14.71 11.25 15.64
N VAL A 714 14.90 10.49 14.56
CA VAL A 714 14.69 10.94 13.18
C VAL A 714 13.65 10.07 12.51
N ALA A 715 12.57 10.66 11.98
CA ALA A 715 11.52 9.99 11.23
C ALA A 715 11.68 10.27 9.72
N LEU A 716 11.75 9.21 8.91
CA LEU A 716 11.94 9.29 7.45
C LEU A 716 10.60 9.00 6.75
N SER A 717 10.09 9.95 5.96
CA SER A 717 8.85 9.82 5.19
C SER A 717 8.88 10.68 3.91
N GLY A 718 7.89 10.50 3.05
CA GLY A 718 7.81 11.11 1.72
C GLY A 718 8.26 10.15 0.62
N GLY A 719 7.78 10.38 -0.61
CA GLY A 719 7.95 9.48 -1.75
C GLY A 719 9.39 9.17 -2.12
N CYS A 720 10.37 10.02 -1.77
CA CYS A 720 11.78 9.76 -2.04
C CYS A 720 12.33 8.55 -1.25
N PHE A 721 11.74 8.19 -0.10
CA PHE A 721 12.14 7.03 0.68
C PHE A 721 11.56 5.71 0.17
N GLN A 722 10.85 5.71 -0.96
CA GLN A 722 10.62 4.50 -1.77
C GLN A 722 11.91 4.00 -2.44
N ASN A 723 12.92 4.86 -2.61
CA ASN A 723 14.27 4.51 -3.03
C ASN A 723 14.98 3.77 -1.88
N ALA A 724 15.07 2.44 -1.99
CA ALA A 724 15.62 1.61 -0.92
C ALA A 724 17.11 1.87 -0.68
N LEU A 725 17.89 2.25 -1.72
CA LEU A 725 19.30 2.60 -1.54
C LEU A 725 19.46 3.88 -0.71
N LEU A 726 18.67 4.92 -1.00
CA LEU A 726 18.69 6.16 -0.21
C LEU A 726 18.28 5.85 1.23
N LEU A 727 17.21 5.07 1.42
CA LEU A 727 16.72 4.69 2.74
C LEU A 727 17.80 3.96 3.54
N ASP A 728 18.42 2.92 2.97
CA ASP A 728 19.44 2.09 3.65
C ASP A 728 20.67 2.90 4.03
N LEU A 729 21.21 3.70 3.09
CA LEU A 729 22.35 4.58 3.36
C LEU A 729 22.03 5.59 4.45
N THR A 730 20.82 6.18 4.42
CA THR A 730 20.39 7.17 5.43
C THR A 730 20.21 6.54 6.80
N VAL A 731 19.52 5.37 6.88
CA VAL A 731 19.31 4.65 8.14
C VAL A 731 20.65 4.23 8.75
N ALA A 732 21.56 3.67 7.93
CA ALA A 732 22.88 3.24 8.39
C ALA A 732 23.68 4.46 8.95
N ALA A 733 23.73 5.56 8.21
CA ALA A 733 24.46 6.75 8.61
C ALA A 733 23.89 7.41 9.88
N LEU A 734 22.57 7.52 9.99
CA LEU A 734 21.91 8.07 11.19
C LEU A 734 22.13 7.18 12.41
N ARG A 735 21.99 5.85 12.26
CA ARG A 735 22.26 4.91 13.37
C ARG A 735 23.73 4.96 13.81
N GLN A 736 24.67 5.03 12.87
CA GLN A 736 26.09 5.19 13.16
C GLN A 736 26.37 6.51 13.92
N ALA A 737 25.62 7.56 13.63
CA ALA A 737 25.71 8.85 14.33
C ALA A 737 24.94 8.87 15.67
N GLY A 738 24.32 7.75 16.12
CA GLY A 738 23.69 7.59 17.42
C GLY A 738 22.20 7.95 17.46
N PHE A 739 21.53 8.16 16.33
CA PHE A 739 20.10 8.50 16.27
C PHE A 739 19.21 7.25 16.32
N THR A 740 18.05 7.38 16.98
CA THR A 740 16.91 6.46 16.76
C THR A 740 16.25 6.82 15.43
N VAL A 741 16.08 5.83 14.56
CA VAL A 741 15.52 6.06 13.21
C VAL A 741 14.18 5.34 13.06
N LEU A 742 13.15 6.08 12.69
CA LEU A 742 11.81 5.59 12.39
C LEU A 742 11.61 5.56 10.88
N THR A 743 11.10 4.44 10.39
CA THR A 743 10.78 4.22 8.97
C THR A 743 9.38 3.63 8.83
N HIS A 744 8.85 3.63 7.62
CA HIS A 744 7.56 3.00 7.30
C HIS A 744 7.70 1.48 7.09
N HIS A 745 6.70 0.71 7.57
CA HIS A 745 6.59 -0.75 7.43
C HIS A 745 5.15 -1.28 7.27
N GLU A 746 4.13 -0.58 7.80
CA GLU A 746 2.70 -0.89 7.60
C GLU A 746 2.02 0.10 6.65
N LEU A 747 2.57 1.31 6.52
CA LEU A 747 2.14 2.35 5.60
C LEU A 747 3.19 2.56 4.51
N PRO A 748 2.79 3.00 3.30
CA PRO A 748 3.76 3.43 2.30
C PRO A 748 4.39 4.77 2.71
N PRO A 749 5.65 5.05 2.36
CA PRO A 749 6.25 6.36 2.63
C PRO A 749 5.69 7.49 1.76
N ASN A 750 4.95 7.16 0.68
CA ASN A 750 4.34 8.12 -0.26
C ASN A 750 2.93 8.57 0.19
N ASP A 751 2.23 9.36 -0.65
CA ASP A 751 0.92 9.96 -0.38
C ASP A 751 -0.17 8.98 0.10
N GLY A 752 0.01 7.68 -0.11
CA GLY A 752 -0.88 6.66 0.43
C GLY A 752 -0.95 6.62 1.96
N ASN A 753 -0.09 7.35 2.68
CA ASN A 753 -0.10 7.47 4.13
C ASN A 753 -0.77 8.77 4.64
N ILE A 754 -1.02 9.75 3.77
CA ILE A 754 -1.47 11.10 4.17
C ILE A 754 -2.76 11.07 5.00
N ALA A 755 -3.73 10.23 4.63
CA ALA A 755 -4.98 10.10 5.39
C ALA A 755 -4.75 9.64 6.84
N ALA A 756 -3.76 8.78 7.08
CA ALA A 756 -3.37 8.33 8.42
C ALA A 756 -2.71 9.47 9.22
N GLY A 757 -1.82 10.23 8.58
CA GLY A 757 -1.20 11.41 9.18
C GLY A 757 -2.20 12.51 9.50
N GLN A 758 -3.20 12.70 8.65
CA GLN A 758 -4.31 13.64 8.89
C GLN A 758 -5.08 13.28 10.16
N ALA A 759 -5.34 11.99 10.40
CA ALA A 759 -6.02 11.53 11.61
C ALA A 759 -5.21 11.83 12.88
N LEU A 760 -3.90 11.59 12.87
CA LEU A 760 -3.04 11.91 14.02
C LEU A 760 -2.86 13.43 14.19
N GLY A 761 -2.78 14.17 13.09
CA GLY A 761 -2.74 15.64 13.11
C GLY A 761 -3.99 16.25 13.74
N ALA A 762 -5.16 15.72 13.41
CA ALA A 762 -6.43 16.12 14.02
C ALA A 762 -6.45 15.81 15.53
N LEU A 763 -5.97 14.63 15.95
CA LEU A 763 -5.91 14.24 17.36
C LEU A 763 -4.98 15.15 18.18
N TRP A 764 -3.82 15.49 17.65
CA TRP A 764 -2.81 16.27 18.38
C TRP A 764 -2.94 17.78 18.19
N GLY A 765 -3.83 18.24 17.31
CA GLY A 765 -3.92 19.66 16.93
C GLY A 765 -2.71 20.15 16.11
N LEU A 766 -1.86 19.22 15.62
CA LEU A 766 -0.69 19.50 14.78
C LEU A 766 -1.12 19.53 13.30
N THR A 767 -1.48 20.70 12.81
CA THR A 767 -2.09 20.87 11.48
C THR A 767 -1.29 21.79 10.55
N SER A 768 -0.33 22.52 11.07
CA SER A 768 0.47 23.48 10.34
C SER A 768 1.95 23.39 10.71
N VAL A 769 2.78 23.93 9.84
CA VAL A 769 4.23 24.05 10.04
C VAL A 769 4.58 25.52 10.23
N THR A 770 5.16 25.82 11.38
CA THR A 770 5.63 27.18 11.67
C THR A 770 6.90 27.48 10.87
N LEU A 771 6.87 28.60 10.15
CA LEU A 771 8.05 29.15 9.50
C LEU A 771 8.81 30.02 10.51
N PRO A 772 10.13 29.88 10.63
CA PRO A 772 10.94 30.81 11.45
C PRO A 772 10.82 32.23 10.93
N PRO A 773 10.84 33.23 11.82
CA PRO A 773 10.74 34.66 11.48
C PRO A 773 11.94 35.17 10.64
#